data_a6bf34b8c199deced05e6ed9d22d1b4f
#
_entry.id   a6bf34b8c199deced05e6ed9d22d1b4f
#
_cell.length_a   1.000
_cell.length_b   1.000
_cell.length_c   1.000
_cell.angle_alpha   90.00
_cell.angle_beta   90.00
_cell.angle_gamma   90.00
#
_symmetry.space_group_name_H-M   'P 1'
#
loop_
_entity.id
_entity.type
_entity.pdbx_description
1 polymer ?
#
loop_
_entity_poly.entity_id
_entity_poly.type
_entity_poly.pdbx_seq_one_letter_code
_entity_poly.pdbx_strand_id
1 'polypeptide(L)'
;MIQSMNGSEQGFLDLLADKACTKSQEEFVKTCYVFASKRAGTFFRYALAKRLKQTCFSPTVITIEDFAQVQSDLIKADNMTLLGILYAKKREYSLAHNLPFDEQEAPLYLDQCEKMLYDFNDIDSAMAPEGQLFHNIKGIEELTGLDYLTEEQCQAIVNFWGGFVRENNGRPTRDYLALLEQMEALFPLFKKTLLEKKIGYDGMVCRCAAESSPHDIRSRFATRFPHVNTYIFAGLYAMPRAQQKMLLRFREALPKDQTVSFYWEQAPDPFPEQQKSTLLSFLGSEIKQVLEENKALFGGEVLTSKSSSMPRVEVRAISSSTARYVHISSLLERIAESDTDAFNQLKTAVICTDENELLPMLSALAKQGRKLNVTMGIPLSESNISAWIYCYLVLLVYSRKKDKNTIYLAEQLRSLLLHPLSRILLGETACQHLLKRYQYPYELIAPSSILENIGDDVTVEKPLKLLVSVPNSAAALLEALTGVVEWYSKTLREEPHSAADEAPQEEKEDAQSHQIEQEFAYQYRKVLQQLTGVLDMLGEDLPLSTAAKLILKLVDSVKLSFEGEPLEGLQVMGPLEARLLRFPYLIIANANEGVLSSRAKRNNSYIPYTLRQAYGLATYRTREIIEAHRFYSLLMGAQRCYLLVNDNPDSEPSRYIKQLKYLTDIQLEEKLVALPIIGVPNKSIVIERTPEIKEKLSAYLNQGKNNKKLSASALNTWVSCPMRFYLRYLEGIAEDYRSDDIVKPTDFGQVVHATMCELYVKSKTVDFANLKEANDPEALRKKVDKIYRKLVLPFSNESKDLKGIHRIYADVACKYVQAILDHDQTYRGGIYIEALEEEFTCEYTFGESKTNISFKLIIDRVDRLGGKDGLLRIVDYKTGSDKSSFTDWGQIFSDPKLKGVSQLFLYSLLISQSKQYGNKEKIQPALYVLPEIMKNRGEYSPLITIGRRGSKSEKTVEDFTIAENIKPYTERLDAVLKEIFLSEEPIVQTDDQMMTCSYCSFAAYCGRNI
;
A
#
# COMPACT_ATOMS: atom_id res chain seq x y z
N MET A 1 -43.17 24.66 -25.30
CA MET A 1 -42.27 25.55 -26.08
C MET A 1 -40.83 25.17 -25.74
N ILE A 2 -40.19 24.31 -26.54
CA ILE A 2 -38.77 24.03 -26.39
C ILE A 2 -38.07 25.08 -27.21
N GLN A 3 -37.54 26.11 -26.51
CA GLN A 3 -36.64 27.09 -27.14
C GLN A 3 -35.39 26.31 -27.60
N SER A 4 -35.11 26.35 -28.89
CA SER A 4 -33.89 25.89 -29.53
C SER A 4 -32.67 26.37 -28.72
N MET A 5 -31.88 25.43 -28.18
CA MET A 5 -30.55 25.78 -27.74
C MET A 5 -29.83 26.47 -28.88
N ASN A 6 -29.34 27.68 -28.65
CA ASN A 6 -28.62 28.50 -29.60
C ASN A 6 -27.52 27.65 -30.24
N GLY A 7 -27.43 27.61 -31.60
CA GLY A 7 -26.56 26.78 -32.41
C GLY A 7 -25.06 27.05 -32.28
N SER A 8 -24.61 27.55 -31.13
CA SER A 8 -23.22 27.95 -30.85
C SER A 8 -22.34 26.89 -30.18
N GLU A 9 -22.92 25.84 -29.58
CA GLU A 9 -22.16 24.83 -28.83
C GLU A 9 -22.56 23.42 -29.26
N GLN A 10 -21.72 22.77 -30.06
CA GLN A 10 -21.92 21.40 -30.53
C GLN A 10 -20.65 20.58 -30.33
N GLY A 11 -20.77 19.43 -29.67
CA GLY A 11 -19.72 18.44 -29.55
C GLY A 11 -19.58 17.56 -30.81
N PHE A 12 -18.50 16.77 -30.85
CA PHE A 12 -18.23 15.83 -31.94
C PHE A 12 -19.41 14.90 -32.23
N LEU A 13 -20.00 14.29 -31.20
CA LEU A 13 -21.13 13.36 -31.35
C LEU A 13 -22.40 14.07 -31.82
N ASP A 14 -22.59 15.33 -31.48
CA ASP A 14 -23.68 16.15 -31.97
C ASP A 14 -23.57 16.43 -33.45
N LEU A 15 -22.37 16.85 -33.90
CA LEU A 15 -22.06 17.09 -35.30
C LEU A 15 -22.19 15.82 -36.15
N LEU A 16 -21.75 14.69 -35.61
CA LEU A 16 -21.89 13.38 -36.26
C LEU A 16 -23.37 12.97 -36.39
N ALA A 17 -24.19 13.24 -35.36
CA ALA A 17 -25.61 13.00 -35.36
C ALA A 17 -26.34 13.88 -36.39
N ASP A 18 -25.96 15.17 -36.53
CA ASP A 18 -26.49 16.06 -37.57
C ASP A 18 -26.22 15.49 -38.98
N LYS A 19 -24.99 15.02 -39.21
CA LYS A 19 -24.62 14.32 -40.48
C LYS A 19 -25.41 13.02 -40.70
N ALA A 20 -25.63 12.27 -39.65
CA ALA A 20 -26.39 11.03 -39.72
C ALA A 20 -27.87 11.28 -40.11
N CYS A 21 -28.45 12.35 -39.55
CA CYS A 21 -29.86 12.73 -39.83
C CYS A 21 -30.12 13.24 -41.27
N THR A 22 -29.06 13.52 -42.05
CA THR A 22 -29.23 13.86 -43.48
C THR A 22 -29.46 12.65 -44.38
N LYS A 23 -29.22 11.43 -43.87
CA LYS A 23 -29.41 10.18 -44.61
C LYS A 23 -30.90 9.76 -44.65
N SER A 24 -31.28 9.03 -45.70
CA SER A 24 -32.59 8.41 -45.76
C SER A 24 -32.74 7.33 -44.66
N GLN A 25 -33.97 7.00 -44.29
CA GLN A 25 -34.24 6.02 -43.23
C GLN A 25 -33.72 4.61 -43.61
N GLU A 26 -33.72 4.26 -44.87
CA GLU A 26 -33.18 3.00 -45.35
C GLU A 26 -31.65 2.96 -45.28
N GLU A 27 -30.96 4.02 -45.67
CA GLU A 27 -29.51 4.13 -45.56
C GLU A 27 -29.04 4.16 -44.10
N PHE A 28 -29.86 4.75 -43.23
CA PHE A 28 -29.57 4.84 -41.81
C PHE A 28 -29.50 3.47 -41.15
N VAL A 29 -30.48 2.59 -41.42
CA VAL A 29 -30.50 1.22 -40.88
C VAL A 29 -29.36 0.35 -41.46
N LYS A 30 -28.95 0.63 -42.69
CA LYS A 30 -27.86 -0.10 -43.37
C LYS A 30 -26.45 0.44 -42.98
N THR A 31 -26.36 1.39 -42.03
CA THR A 31 -25.10 1.97 -41.57
C THR A 31 -24.65 1.36 -40.25
N CYS A 32 -23.35 1.01 -40.17
CA CYS A 32 -22.69 0.60 -38.97
C CYS A 32 -21.72 1.69 -38.51
N TYR A 33 -21.89 2.19 -37.28
CA TYR A 33 -20.98 3.14 -36.62
C TYR A 33 -20.02 2.42 -35.71
N VAL A 34 -18.73 2.66 -35.86
CA VAL A 34 -17.67 2.05 -35.08
C VAL A 34 -16.98 3.12 -34.23
N PHE A 35 -17.07 2.97 -32.92
CA PHE A 35 -16.47 3.90 -31.95
C PHE A 35 -15.33 3.26 -31.16
N ALA A 36 -14.56 4.07 -30.48
CA ALA A 36 -13.53 3.58 -29.57
C ALA A 36 -14.09 3.03 -28.24
N SER A 37 -15.30 3.42 -27.86
CA SER A 37 -15.94 2.95 -26.61
C SER A 37 -17.44 2.74 -26.78
N LYS A 38 -18.02 1.81 -26.00
CA LYS A 38 -19.49 1.57 -25.95
C LYS A 38 -20.25 2.83 -25.56
N ARG A 39 -19.67 3.62 -24.63
CA ARG A 39 -20.32 4.83 -24.11
C ARG A 39 -20.47 5.91 -25.18
N ALA A 40 -19.44 6.16 -25.97
CA ALA A 40 -19.54 7.08 -27.10
C ALA A 40 -20.70 6.68 -28.04
N GLY A 41 -20.85 5.37 -28.28
CA GLY A 41 -21.98 4.83 -29.05
C GLY A 41 -23.34 5.09 -28.39
N THR A 42 -23.47 4.98 -27.07
CA THR A 42 -24.71 5.26 -26.33
C THR A 42 -25.06 6.74 -26.41
N PHE A 43 -24.10 7.64 -26.17
CA PHE A 43 -24.32 9.09 -26.29
C PHE A 43 -24.60 9.52 -27.73
N PHE A 44 -23.99 8.87 -28.71
CA PHE A 44 -24.33 9.09 -30.12
C PHE A 44 -25.80 8.72 -30.42
N ARG A 45 -26.28 7.56 -29.94
CA ARG A 45 -27.70 7.17 -30.08
C ARG A 45 -28.63 8.20 -29.40
N TYR A 46 -28.24 8.71 -28.26
CA TYR A 46 -28.99 9.76 -27.56
C TYR A 46 -29.00 11.07 -28.35
N ALA A 47 -27.86 11.50 -28.90
CA ALA A 47 -27.78 12.68 -29.76
C ALA A 47 -28.61 12.52 -31.03
N LEU A 48 -28.70 11.32 -31.61
CA LEU A 48 -29.56 10.98 -32.72
C LEU A 48 -31.05 11.08 -32.31
N ALA A 49 -31.44 10.45 -31.21
CA ALA A 49 -32.84 10.41 -30.74
C ALA A 49 -33.39 11.82 -30.50
N LYS A 50 -32.55 12.76 -30.01
CA LYS A 50 -32.94 14.18 -29.86
C LYS A 50 -33.23 14.90 -31.18
N ARG A 51 -32.63 14.43 -32.29
CA ARG A 51 -32.72 15.09 -33.61
C ARG A 51 -33.75 14.42 -34.52
N LEU A 52 -34.02 13.15 -34.32
CA LEU A 52 -34.97 12.41 -35.13
C LEU A 52 -36.40 12.82 -34.77
N LYS A 53 -37.19 13.21 -35.77
CA LYS A 53 -38.61 13.59 -35.63
C LYS A 53 -39.56 12.42 -35.69
N GLN A 54 -39.08 11.26 -36.06
CA GLN A 54 -39.87 10.04 -36.28
C GLN A 54 -39.21 8.83 -35.64
N THR A 55 -39.99 7.86 -35.20
CA THR A 55 -39.52 6.59 -34.70
C THR A 55 -38.87 5.80 -35.84
N CYS A 56 -37.65 5.38 -35.68
CA CYS A 56 -36.89 4.56 -36.64
C CYS A 56 -36.05 3.49 -35.94
N PHE A 57 -35.64 2.47 -36.68
CA PHE A 57 -34.66 1.51 -36.14
C PHE A 57 -33.30 2.17 -35.97
N SER A 58 -32.64 1.87 -34.84
CA SER A 58 -31.30 2.36 -34.57
C SER A 58 -30.28 1.78 -35.57
N PRO A 59 -29.28 2.56 -35.99
CA PRO A 59 -28.17 2.00 -36.76
C PRO A 59 -27.39 1.02 -35.93
N THR A 60 -26.65 0.15 -36.58
CA THR A 60 -25.69 -0.73 -35.88
C THR A 60 -24.58 0.11 -35.26
N VAL A 61 -24.30 -0.08 -33.98
CA VAL A 61 -23.24 0.63 -33.27
C VAL A 61 -22.40 -0.40 -32.52
N ILE A 62 -21.09 -0.46 -32.82
CA ILE A 62 -20.12 -1.40 -32.23
C ILE A 62 -18.85 -0.66 -31.82
N THR A 63 -18.02 -1.35 -31.05
CA THR A 63 -16.68 -0.85 -30.71
C THR A 63 -15.64 -1.31 -31.74
N ILE A 64 -14.49 -0.63 -31.77
CA ILE A 64 -13.34 -1.03 -32.60
C ILE A 64 -12.79 -2.40 -32.14
N GLU A 65 -12.93 -2.75 -30.86
CA GLU A 65 -12.55 -4.08 -30.33
C GLU A 65 -13.49 -5.17 -30.87
N ASP A 66 -14.82 -4.95 -30.81
CA ASP A 66 -15.80 -5.88 -31.39
C ASP A 66 -15.55 -6.06 -32.89
N PHE A 67 -15.23 -4.97 -33.60
CA PHE A 67 -14.91 -4.98 -35.01
C PHE A 67 -13.66 -5.84 -35.31
N ALA A 68 -12.58 -5.67 -34.53
CA ALA A 68 -11.35 -6.45 -34.67
C ALA A 68 -11.57 -7.95 -34.42
N GLN A 69 -12.39 -8.31 -33.42
CA GLN A 69 -12.76 -9.70 -33.14
C GLN A 69 -13.54 -10.35 -34.31
N VAL A 70 -14.46 -9.62 -34.90
CA VAL A 70 -15.19 -10.11 -36.07
C VAL A 70 -14.24 -10.33 -37.24
N GLN A 71 -13.33 -9.38 -37.50
CA GLN A 71 -12.40 -9.48 -38.62
C GLN A 71 -11.37 -10.62 -38.45
N SER A 72 -10.89 -10.87 -37.23
CA SER A 72 -9.88 -11.90 -36.94
C SER A 72 -10.44 -13.30 -36.69
N ASP A 73 -11.70 -13.44 -36.33
CA ASP A 73 -12.34 -14.66 -35.81
C ASP A 73 -11.69 -15.13 -34.48
N LEU A 74 -11.13 -14.20 -33.72
CA LEU A 74 -10.56 -14.47 -32.41
C LEU A 74 -11.36 -13.72 -31.32
N ILE A 75 -11.47 -14.35 -30.16
CA ILE A 75 -12.07 -13.76 -28.97
C ILE A 75 -10.94 -13.23 -28.08
N LYS A 76 -11.10 -12.03 -27.56
CA LYS A 76 -10.17 -11.48 -26.57
C LYS A 76 -10.25 -12.31 -25.29
N ALA A 77 -9.14 -12.88 -24.86
CA ALA A 77 -9.03 -13.60 -23.61
C ALA A 77 -8.68 -12.67 -22.45
N ASP A 78 -9.04 -13.05 -21.24
CA ASP A 78 -8.62 -12.36 -20.04
C ASP A 78 -7.13 -12.57 -19.74
N ASN A 79 -6.54 -11.61 -19.02
CA ASN A 79 -5.10 -11.61 -18.74
C ASN A 79 -4.65 -12.82 -17.91
N MET A 80 -5.48 -13.38 -17.05
CA MET A 80 -5.11 -14.53 -16.22
C MET A 80 -5.05 -15.82 -17.03
N THR A 81 -6.00 -16.04 -17.92
CA THR A 81 -5.97 -17.15 -18.89
C THR A 81 -4.71 -17.06 -19.77
N LEU A 82 -4.39 -15.87 -20.30
CA LEU A 82 -3.19 -15.64 -21.09
C LEU A 82 -1.91 -15.91 -20.29
N LEU A 83 -1.86 -15.42 -19.05
CA LEU A 83 -0.72 -15.63 -18.15
C LEU A 83 -0.53 -17.11 -17.81
N GLY A 84 -1.62 -17.83 -17.52
CA GLY A 84 -1.59 -19.27 -17.24
C GLY A 84 -1.06 -20.07 -18.42
N ILE A 85 -1.54 -19.79 -19.63
CA ILE A 85 -1.06 -20.47 -20.85
C ILE A 85 0.42 -20.15 -21.11
N LEU A 86 0.83 -18.89 -20.96
CA LEU A 86 2.24 -18.50 -21.17
C LEU A 86 3.18 -19.14 -20.13
N TYR A 87 2.77 -19.18 -18.86
CA TYR A 87 3.52 -19.84 -17.80
C TYR A 87 3.66 -21.36 -18.07
N ALA A 88 2.57 -22.02 -18.45
CA ALA A 88 2.60 -23.45 -18.80
C ALA A 88 3.59 -23.71 -19.97
N LYS A 89 3.59 -22.85 -21.00
CA LYS A 89 4.52 -22.96 -22.12
C LYS A 89 5.95 -22.66 -21.71
N LYS A 90 6.19 -21.72 -20.80
CA LYS A 90 7.53 -21.45 -20.23
C LYS A 90 8.04 -22.65 -19.45
N ARG A 91 7.19 -23.29 -18.61
CA ARG A 91 7.52 -24.51 -17.88
C ARG A 91 7.88 -25.66 -18.82
N GLU A 92 7.02 -25.93 -19.83
CA GLU A 92 7.24 -26.94 -20.85
C GLU A 92 8.58 -26.71 -21.58
N TYR A 93 8.84 -25.49 -22.03
CA TYR A 93 10.07 -25.11 -22.70
C TYR A 93 11.31 -25.32 -21.81
N SER A 94 11.25 -24.87 -20.56
CA SER A 94 12.37 -25.01 -19.64
C SER A 94 12.72 -26.47 -19.36
N LEU A 95 11.72 -27.32 -19.15
CA LEU A 95 11.91 -28.77 -18.93
C LEU A 95 12.47 -29.45 -20.17
N ALA A 96 11.96 -29.11 -21.37
CA ALA A 96 12.45 -29.69 -22.63
C ALA A 96 13.90 -29.33 -22.95
N HIS A 97 14.39 -28.19 -22.48
CA HIS A 97 15.75 -27.71 -22.75
C HIS A 97 16.68 -27.84 -21.55
N ASN A 98 16.28 -28.60 -20.50
CA ASN A 98 17.04 -28.77 -19.24
C ASN A 98 17.47 -27.44 -18.59
N LEU A 99 16.64 -26.40 -18.72
CA LEU A 99 16.85 -25.13 -18.04
C LEU A 99 16.38 -25.23 -16.59
N PRO A 100 17.03 -24.52 -15.64
CA PRO A 100 16.60 -24.56 -14.25
C PRO A 100 15.18 -23.96 -14.12
N PHE A 101 14.28 -24.75 -13.55
CA PHE A 101 12.91 -24.33 -13.25
C PHE A 101 12.58 -24.83 -11.84
N ASP A 102 12.59 -23.90 -10.88
CA ASP A 102 12.24 -24.19 -9.49
C ASP A 102 10.79 -23.71 -9.23
N GLU A 103 9.93 -24.64 -8.88
CA GLU A 103 8.53 -24.33 -8.57
C GLU A 103 8.37 -23.40 -7.37
N GLN A 104 9.36 -23.34 -6.47
CA GLN A 104 9.38 -22.37 -5.38
C GLN A 104 9.59 -20.93 -5.88
N GLU A 105 10.18 -20.74 -7.05
CA GLU A 105 10.35 -19.46 -7.72
C GLU A 105 9.19 -19.11 -8.68
N ALA A 106 8.10 -19.87 -8.67
CA ALA A 106 6.94 -19.62 -9.52
C ALA A 106 6.42 -18.16 -9.48
N PRO A 107 6.42 -17.44 -8.33
CA PRO A 107 6.06 -16.01 -8.32
C PRO A 107 6.94 -15.14 -9.22
N LEU A 108 8.24 -15.42 -9.28
CA LEU A 108 9.18 -14.71 -10.16
C LEU A 108 8.91 -15.02 -11.62
N TYR A 109 8.63 -16.29 -11.96
CA TYR A 109 8.31 -16.68 -13.33
C TYR A 109 6.99 -16.09 -13.82
N LEU A 110 5.99 -15.95 -12.94
CA LEU A 110 4.72 -15.28 -13.27
C LEU A 110 4.94 -13.79 -13.56
N ASP A 111 5.74 -13.10 -12.76
CA ASP A 111 6.08 -11.69 -13.00
C ASP A 111 6.89 -11.52 -14.32
N GLN A 112 7.73 -12.51 -14.67
CA GLN A 112 8.40 -12.55 -15.96
C GLN A 112 7.41 -12.75 -17.12
N CYS A 113 6.49 -13.70 -16.99
CA CYS A 113 5.47 -13.95 -18.00
C CYS A 113 4.57 -12.74 -18.23
N GLU A 114 4.22 -11.98 -17.19
CA GLU A 114 3.45 -10.75 -17.33
C GLU A 114 4.17 -9.70 -18.18
N LYS A 115 5.46 -9.49 -17.93
CA LYS A 115 6.27 -8.58 -18.74
C LYS A 115 6.42 -9.08 -20.17
N MET A 116 6.61 -10.39 -20.37
CA MET A 116 6.63 -11.00 -21.70
C MET A 116 5.31 -10.79 -22.45
N LEU A 117 4.17 -11.03 -21.79
CA LEU A 117 2.85 -10.83 -22.37
C LEU A 117 2.64 -9.37 -22.80
N TYR A 118 3.11 -8.42 -21.97
CA TYR A 118 3.10 -7.02 -22.31
C TYR A 118 3.93 -6.72 -23.57
N ASP A 119 5.16 -7.23 -23.66
CA ASP A 119 6.03 -7.04 -24.81
C ASP A 119 5.48 -7.74 -26.07
N PHE A 120 4.92 -8.95 -25.94
CA PHE A 120 4.27 -9.67 -27.06
C PHE A 120 3.08 -8.88 -27.61
N ASN A 121 2.25 -8.30 -26.73
CA ASN A 121 1.16 -7.44 -27.14
C ASN A 121 1.65 -6.20 -27.91
N ASP A 122 2.72 -5.56 -27.45
CA ASP A 122 3.28 -4.37 -28.08
C ASP A 122 3.94 -4.71 -29.44
N ILE A 123 4.63 -5.85 -29.55
CA ILE A 123 5.22 -6.34 -30.79
C ILE A 123 4.13 -6.55 -31.87
N ASP A 124 3.07 -7.26 -31.53
CA ASP A 124 1.97 -7.50 -32.45
C ASP A 124 1.20 -6.20 -32.78
N SER A 125 0.98 -5.32 -31.82
CA SER A 125 0.34 -4.03 -32.02
C SER A 125 1.15 -3.13 -32.96
N ALA A 126 2.49 -3.20 -32.90
CA ALA A 126 3.37 -2.47 -33.82
C ALA A 126 3.56 -3.16 -35.18
N MET A 127 3.07 -4.37 -35.37
CA MET A 127 3.37 -5.22 -36.53
C MET A 127 4.88 -5.41 -36.72
N ALA A 128 5.63 -5.44 -35.63
CA ALA A 128 7.06 -5.66 -35.70
C ALA A 128 7.40 -7.07 -36.21
N PRO A 129 8.51 -7.25 -36.95
CA PRO A 129 8.93 -8.57 -37.45
C PRO A 129 9.32 -9.48 -36.25
N GLU A 130 8.57 -10.51 -36.02
CA GLU A 130 8.63 -11.36 -34.80
C GLU A 130 10.03 -11.97 -34.57
N GLY A 131 10.58 -12.65 -35.56
CA GLY A 131 11.90 -13.30 -35.43
C GLY A 131 13.07 -12.32 -35.46
N GLN A 132 12.93 -11.23 -36.20
CA GLN A 132 14.04 -10.28 -36.41
C GLN A 132 14.33 -9.42 -35.18
N LEU A 133 13.30 -9.01 -34.41
CA LEU A 133 13.49 -8.18 -33.23
C LEU A 133 14.38 -8.86 -32.19
N PHE A 134 14.08 -10.11 -31.84
CA PHE A 134 14.84 -10.86 -30.85
C PHE A 134 16.19 -11.33 -31.39
N HIS A 135 16.25 -11.73 -32.67
CA HIS A 135 17.50 -12.14 -33.32
C HIS A 135 18.51 -10.99 -33.38
N ASN A 136 18.06 -9.80 -33.81
CA ASN A 136 18.92 -8.63 -33.96
C ASN A 136 19.38 -8.02 -32.63
N ILE A 137 18.76 -8.36 -31.53
CA ILE A 137 19.23 -7.95 -30.20
C ILE A 137 20.45 -8.82 -29.76
N LYS A 138 20.67 -9.99 -30.34
CA LYS A 138 21.68 -10.97 -29.86
C LYS A 138 23.12 -10.66 -30.23
N GLY A 139 23.41 -9.98 -31.31
CA GLY A 139 24.79 -9.76 -31.76
C GLY A 139 25.03 -8.57 -32.67
N ILE A 140 26.05 -7.77 -32.34
CA ILE A 140 26.54 -6.66 -33.20
C ILE A 140 27.25 -7.18 -34.43
N GLU A 141 27.93 -8.35 -34.35
CA GLU A 141 28.83 -8.86 -35.39
C GLU A 141 28.10 -9.27 -36.66
N GLU A 142 26.81 -9.60 -36.59
CA GLU A 142 25.99 -10.00 -37.74
C GLU A 142 25.19 -8.87 -38.38
N LEU A 143 25.26 -7.62 -37.85
CA LEU A 143 24.46 -6.49 -38.34
C LEU A 143 25.00 -5.82 -39.62
N THR A 144 26.25 -6.04 -39.96
CA THR A 144 26.86 -5.51 -41.15
C THR A 144 26.48 -6.33 -42.38
N GLY A 145 25.45 -5.87 -43.10
CA GLY A 145 25.00 -6.49 -44.35
C GLY A 145 23.54 -6.95 -44.36
N LEU A 146 22.73 -6.55 -43.40
CA LEU A 146 21.30 -6.91 -43.36
C LEU A 146 20.48 -5.80 -44.09
N ASP A 147 20.15 -6.01 -45.34
CA ASP A 147 19.38 -5.08 -46.21
C ASP A 147 17.93 -4.84 -45.71
N TYR A 148 17.47 -5.54 -44.72
CA TYR A 148 16.10 -5.40 -44.18
C TYR A 148 15.96 -4.47 -42.97
N LEU A 149 17.07 -3.99 -42.39
CA LEU A 149 17.04 -3.06 -41.27
C LEU A 149 17.14 -1.62 -41.77
N THR A 150 16.35 -0.73 -41.15
CA THR A 150 16.52 0.70 -41.39
C THR A 150 17.79 1.22 -40.69
N GLU A 151 18.34 2.33 -41.16
CA GLU A 151 19.52 2.97 -40.55
C GLU A 151 19.27 3.31 -39.05
N GLU A 152 18.04 3.74 -38.71
CA GLU A 152 17.63 4.01 -37.32
C GLU A 152 17.61 2.74 -36.47
N GLN A 153 17.14 1.61 -37.01
CA GLN A 153 17.15 0.33 -36.35
C GLN A 153 18.58 -0.15 -36.08
N CYS A 154 19.46 -0.07 -37.07
CA CYS A 154 20.89 -0.40 -36.92
C CYS A 154 21.54 0.45 -35.83
N GLN A 155 21.32 1.75 -35.85
CA GLN A 155 21.88 2.66 -34.85
C GLN A 155 21.36 2.41 -33.45
N ALA A 156 20.07 2.08 -33.28
CA ALA A 156 19.47 1.75 -31.98
C ALA A 156 20.07 0.47 -31.39
N ILE A 157 20.29 -0.56 -32.21
CA ILE A 157 20.92 -1.82 -31.82
C ILE A 157 22.39 -1.59 -31.44
N VAL A 158 23.15 -0.85 -32.25
CA VAL A 158 24.54 -0.48 -31.96
C VAL A 158 24.66 0.31 -30.65
N ASN A 159 23.79 1.29 -30.43
CA ASN A 159 23.77 2.08 -29.20
C ASN A 159 23.39 1.23 -27.96
N PHE A 160 22.47 0.30 -28.10
CA PHE A 160 22.12 -0.64 -27.05
C PHE A 160 23.33 -1.49 -26.62
N TRP A 161 23.98 -2.15 -27.56
CA TRP A 161 25.18 -2.96 -27.32
C TRP A 161 26.40 -2.15 -26.88
N GLY A 162 26.56 -0.94 -27.38
CA GLY A 162 27.65 -0.05 -26.98
C GLY A 162 27.66 0.28 -25.48
N GLY A 163 26.50 0.24 -24.84
CA GLY A 163 26.37 0.34 -23.39
C GLY A 163 26.80 -0.94 -22.64
N PHE A 164 26.69 -2.11 -23.26
CA PHE A 164 26.99 -3.40 -22.62
C PHE A 164 28.45 -3.87 -22.82
N VAL A 165 29.07 -3.56 -23.94
CA VAL A 165 30.40 -4.07 -24.32
C VAL A 165 31.54 -3.40 -23.55
N ARG A 166 31.33 -2.23 -22.97
CA ARG A 166 32.38 -1.48 -22.26
C ARG A 166 32.71 -1.95 -20.86
N GLU A 167 31.82 -2.71 -20.19
CA GLU A 167 32.04 -3.17 -18.82
C GLU A 167 31.54 -4.61 -18.62
N ASN A 168 32.46 -5.56 -18.71
CA ASN A 168 32.37 -6.93 -18.20
C ASN A 168 31.18 -7.80 -18.64
N ASN A 169 31.49 -8.97 -19.23
CA ASN A 169 30.65 -10.18 -19.38
C ASN A 169 30.16 -10.73 -18.01
N GLY A 170 29.50 -9.89 -17.20
CA GLY A 170 28.96 -10.24 -15.90
C GLY A 170 27.74 -11.15 -15.99
N ARG A 171 27.45 -11.86 -14.90
CA ARG A 171 26.26 -12.74 -14.75
C ARG A 171 24.96 -12.07 -15.19
N PRO A 172 24.65 -10.79 -14.83
CA PRO A 172 23.41 -10.11 -15.23
C PRO A 172 23.18 -10.01 -16.72
N THR A 173 24.26 -9.80 -17.52
CA THR A 173 24.16 -9.70 -18.98
C THR A 173 23.81 -11.05 -19.62
N ARG A 174 24.43 -12.13 -19.14
CA ARG A 174 24.12 -13.50 -19.60
C ARG A 174 22.68 -13.90 -19.27
N ASP A 175 22.24 -13.59 -18.07
CA ASP A 175 20.87 -13.89 -17.62
C ASP A 175 19.81 -13.13 -18.47
N TYR A 176 20.12 -11.88 -18.85
CA TYR A 176 19.25 -11.09 -19.73
C TYR A 176 19.19 -11.63 -21.16
N LEU A 177 20.33 -12.01 -21.74
CA LEU A 177 20.38 -12.62 -23.07
C LEU A 177 19.64 -13.97 -23.11
N ALA A 178 19.84 -14.82 -22.11
CA ALA A 178 19.11 -16.08 -21.96
C ALA A 178 17.59 -15.86 -21.87
N LEU A 179 17.15 -14.79 -21.21
CA LEU A 179 15.74 -14.40 -21.16
C LEU A 179 15.19 -14.00 -22.54
N LEU A 180 15.95 -13.22 -23.32
CA LEU A 180 15.54 -12.85 -24.68
C LEU A 180 15.46 -14.07 -25.62
N GLU A 181 16.36 -15.03 -25.46
CA GLU A 181 16.29 -16.30 -26.19
C GLU A 181 15.04 -17.10 -25.84
N GLN A 182 14.69 -17.14 -24.57
CA GLN A 182 13.41 -17.74 -24.15
C GLN A 182 12.22 -17.01 -24.75
N MET A 183 12.22 -15.67 -24.77
CA MET A 183 11.13 -14.89 -25.36
C MET A 183 10.97 -15.17 -26.87
N GLU A 184 12.07 -15.25 -27.62
CA GLU A 184 12.07 -15.60 -29.06
C GLU A 184 11.43 -16.98 -29.31
N ALA A 185 11.79 -17.97 -28.51
CA ALA A 185 11.28 -19.33 -28.65
C ALA A 185 9.81 -19.46 -28.18
N LEU A 186 9.45 -18.78 -27.08
CA LEU A 186 8.12 -18.87 -26.47
C LEU A 186 7.06 -18.12 -27.29
N PHE A 187 7.39 -17.02 -27.95
CA PHE A 187 6.43 -16.19 -28.65
C PHE A 187 5.63 -16.94 -29.74
N PRO A 188 6.26 -17.64 -30.70
CA PRO A 188 5.54 -18.41 -31.69
C PRO A 188 4.77 -19.62 -31.11
N LEU A 189 5.32 -20.28 -30.07
CA LEU A 189 4.63 -21.39 -29.39
C LEU A 189 3.36 -20.92 -28.69
N PHE A 190 3.45 -19.78 -28.02
CA PHE A 190 2.34 -19.15 -27.33
C PHE A 190 1.24 -18.76 -28.33
N LYS A 191 1.59 -18.03 -29.41
CA LYS A 191 0.65 -17.64 -30.46
C LYS A 191 -0.06 -18.85 -31.10
N LYS A 192 0.69 -19.90 -31.40
CA LYS A 192 0.11 -21.14 -31.95
C LYS A 192 -0.95 -21.73 -31.02
N THR A 193 -0.66 -21.80 -29.71
CA THR A 193 -1.62 -22.32 -28.73
C THR A 193 -2.87 -21.45 -28.62
N LEU A 194 -2.71 -20.13 -28.70
CA LEU A 194 -3.86 -19.20 -28.67
C LEU A 194 -4.73 -19.34 -29.92
N LEU A 195 -4.12 -19.47 -31.10
CA LEU A 195 -4.83 -19.69 -32.38
C LEU A 195 -5.64 -20.98 -32.37
N GLU A 196 -5.06 -22.08 -31.86
CA GLU A 196 -5.77 -23.35 -31.70
C GLU A 196 -7.00 -23.25 -30.80
N LYS A 197 -6.94 -22.38 -29.78
CA LYS A 197 -8.08 -22.09 -28.87
C LYS A 197 -9.01 -20.99 -29.38
N LYS A 198 -8.74 -20.36 -30.52
CA LYS A 198 -9.46 -19.19 -31.06
C LYS A 198 -9.54 -18.00 -30.07
N ILE A 199 -8.52 -17.77 -29.28
CA ILE A 199 -8.41 -16.65 -28.37
C ILE A 199 -7.15 -15.84 -28.64
N GLY A 200 -7.09 -14.61 -28.17
CA GLY A 200 -5.90 -13.77 -28.30
C GLY A 200 -5.88 -12.57 -27.35
N TYR A 201 -4.74 -11.92 -27.25
CA TYR A 201 -4.60 -10.60 -26.64
C TYR A 201 -4.80 -9.49 -27.68
N ASP A 202 -5.01 -8.24 -27.27
CA ASP A 202 -5.43 -7.14 -28.15
C ASP A 202 -4.56 -6.98 -29.39
N GLY A 203 -3.22 -6.94 -29.23
CA GLY A 203 -2.28 -6.79 -30.35
C GLY A 203 -2.38 -7.97 -31.34
N MET A 204 -2.49 -9.20 -30.83
CA MET A 204 -2.64 -10.39 -31.66
C MET A 204 -3.96 -10.40 -32.45
N VAL A 205 -5.07 -10.03 -31.80
CA VAL A 205 -6.38 -9.92 -32.45
C VAL A 205 -6.32 -8.91 -33.60
N CYS A 206 -5.74 -7.72 -33.37
CA CYS A 206 -5.59 -6.69 -34.39
C CYS A 206 -4.65 -7.13 -35.53
N ARG A 207 -3.54 -7.83 -35.20
CA ARG A 207 -2.59 -8.33 -36.19
C ARG A 207 -3.21 -9.42 -37.07
N CYS A 208 -3.87 -10.39 -36.47
CA CYS A 208 -4.59 -11.43 -37.19
C CYS A 208 -5.70 -10.85 -38.08
N ALA A 209 -6.41 -9.82 -37.59
CA ALA A 209 -7.38 -9.09 -38.39
C ALA A 209 -6.73 -8.38 -39.58
N ALA A 210 -5.57 -7.75 -39.40
CA ALA A 210 -4.82 -7.10 -40.49
C ALA A 210 -4.27 -8.08 -41.54
N GLU A 211 -3.96 -9.30 -41.14
CA GLU A 211 -3.42 -10.37 -41.98
C GLU A 211 -4.50 -11.27 -42.59
N SER A 212 -5.77 -11.09 -42.21
CA SER A 212 -6.91 -11.88 -42.72
C SER A 212 -7.10 -11.70 -44.24
N SER A 213 -7.53 -12.78 -44.90
CA SER A 213 -7.79 -12.73 -46.34
C SER A 213 -9.03 -11.87 -46.66
N PRO A 214 -9.07 -11.18 -47.84
CA PRO A 214 -10.25 -10.42 -48.26
C PRO A 214 -11.52 -11.28 -48.36
N HIS A 215 -11.38 -12.54 -48.70
CA HIS A 215 -12.49 -13.48 -48.77
C HIS A 215 -13.09 -13.76 -47.38
N ASP A 216 -12.25 -14.05 -46.41
CA ASP A 216 -12.67 -14.35 -45.04
C ASP A 216 -13.32 -13.12 -44.38
N ILE A 217 -12.74 -11.94 -44.57
CA ILE A 217 -13.31 -10.67 -44.10
C ILE A 217 -14.71 -10.49 -44.62
N ARG A 218 -14.91 -10.63 -45.96
CA ARG A 218 -16.23 -10.50 -46.55
C ARG A 218 -17.23 -11.49 -45.99
N SER A 219 -16.86 -12.77 -45.91
CA SER A 219 -17.70 -13.83 -45.38
C SER A 219 -18.15 -13.59 -43.94
N ARG A 220 -17.20 -13.20 -43.05
CA ARG A 220 -17.46 -12.95 -41.61
C ARG A 220 -18.39 -11.75 -41.42
N PHE A 221 -18.14 -10.64 -42.13
CA PHE A 221 -18.95 -9.43 -42.03
C PHE A 221 -20.33 -9.62 -42.65
N ALA A 222 -20.45 -10.34 -43.80
CA ALA A 222 -21.73 -10.69 -44.37
C ALA A 222 -22.57 -11.58 -43.45
N THR A 223 -21.95 -12.48 -42.71
CA THR A 223 -22.63 -13.34 -41.74
C THR A 223 -23.05 -12.55 -40.50
N ARG A 224 -22.16 -11.66 -39.98
CA ARG A 224 -22.41 -10.94 -38.72
C ARG A 224 -23.32 -9.74 -38.90
N PHE A 225 -23.22 -9.03 -40.04
CA PHE A 225 -23.93 -7.79 -40.35
C PHE A 225 -24.54 -7.82 -41.74
N PRO A 226 -25.50 -8.73 -42.02
CA PRO A 226 -25.99 -8.98 -43.36
C PRO A 226 -26.72 -7.79 -44.03
N HIS A 227 -27.16 -6.82 -43.21
CA HIS A 227 -27.90 -5.63 -43.69
C HIS A 227 -27.02 -4.39 -43.85
N VAL A 228 -25.74 -4.44 -43.43
CA VAL A 228 -24.86 -3.28 -43.43
C VAL A 228 -24.14 -3.15 -44.76
N ASN A 229 -24.27 -1.97 -45.38
CA ASN A 229 -23.52 -1.60 -46.58
C ASN A 229 -22.60 -0.39 -46.41
N THR A 230 -22.75 0.34 -45.30
CA THR A 230 -21.94 1.54 -44.99
C THR A 230 -21.31 1.40 -43.61
N TYR A 231 -19.98 1.55 -43.53
CA TYR A 231 -19.23 1.52 -42.25
C TYR A 231 -18.65 2.89 -41.99
N ILE A 232 -18.91 3.43 -40.81
CA ILE A 232 -18.45 4.76 -40.38
C ILE A 232 -17.59 4.59 -39.13
N PHE A 233 -16.33 4.92 -39.26
CA PHE A 233 -15.40 4.97 -38.13
C PHE A 233 -15.32 6.38 -37.57
N ALA A 234 -15.64 6.55 -36.29
CA ALA A 234 -15.81 7.88 -35.72
C ALA A 234 -15.03 8.06 -34.41
N GLY A 235 -14.27 9.15 -34.35
CA GLY A 235 -13.56 9.56 -33.14
C GLY A 235 -12.42 8.63 -32.73
N LEU A 236 -11.82 7.91 -33.66
CA LEU A 236 -10.57 7.19 -33.45
C LEU A 236 -9.43 8.21 -33.42
N TYR A 237 -8.36 7.94 -32.63
CA TYR A 237 -7.23 8.86 -32.52
C TYR A 237 -5.89 8.12 -32.71
N ALA A 238 -5.07 7.93 -31.70
CA ALA A 238 -3.80 7.23 -31.82
C ALA A 238 -3.99 5.74 -31.99
N MET A 239 -3.87 5.25 -33.22
CA MET A 239 -4.07 3.85 -33.58
C MET A 239 -2.73 3.14 -33.74
N PRO A 240 -2.51 1.97 -33.09
CA PRO A 240 -1.35 1.13 -33.38
C PRO A 240 -1.30 0.69 -34.84
N ARG A 241 -0.12 0.36 -35.35
CA ARG A 241 0.08 -0.06 -36.75
C ARG A 241 -0.80 -1.25 -37.13
N ALA A 242 -0.98 -2.21 -36.25
CA ALA A 242 -1.88 -3.35 -36.50
C ALA A 242 -3.33 -2.90 -36.74
N GLN A 243 -3.81 -1.95 -35.93
CA GLN A 243 -5.16 -1.40 -36.09
C GLN A 243 -5.29 -0.59 -37.39
N GLN A 244 -4.28 0.22 -37.74
CA GLN A 244 -4.26 0.93 -39.02
C GLN A 244 -4.32 -0.03 -40.21
N LYS A 245 -3.45 -1.05 -40.23
CA LYS A 245 -3.44 -2.07 -41.29
C LYS A 245 -4.74 -2.88 -41.34
N MET A 246 -5.31 -3.20 -40.19
CA MET A 246 -6.62 -3.87 -40.09
C MET A 246 -7.70 -3.08 -40.83
N LEU A 247 -7.78 -1.76 -40.60
CA LEU A 247 -8.77 -0.89 -41.26
C LEU A 247 -8.51 -0.73 -42.75
N LEU A 248 -7.26 -0.61 -43.16
CA LEU A 248 -6.87 -0.57 -44.60
C LEU A 248 -7.25 -1.89 -45.27
N ARG A 249 -6.93 -3.04 -44.65
CA ARG A 249 -7.27 -4.36 -45.16
C ARG A 249 -8.78 -4.58 -45.29
N PHE A 250 -9.55 -4.08 -44.31
CA PHE A 250 -11.01 -4.10 -44.37
C PHE A 250 -11.50 -3.30 -45.58
N ARG A 251 -11.01 -2.06 -45.79
CA ARG A 251 -11.38 -1.21 -46.91
C ARG A 251 -11.09 -1.87 -48.26
N GLU A 252 -9.96 -2.55 -48.42
CA GLU A 252 -9.56 -3.30 -49.61
C GLU A 252 -10.47 -4.54 -49.86
N ALA A 253 -10.93 -5.16 -48.76
CA ALA A 253 -11.72 -6.36 -48.82
C ALA A 253 -13.19 -6.11 -49.22
N LEU A 254 -13.71 -4.89 -49.05
CA LEU A 254 -15.14 -4.61 -49.28
C LEU A 254 -15.56 -4.72 -50.74
N PRO A 255 -16.77 -5.20 -51.02
CA PRO A 255 -17.40 -5.14 -52.34
C PRO A 255 -17.62 -3.68 -52.77
N LYS A 256 -17.74 -3.45 -54.08
CA LYS A 256 -17.88 -2.10 -54.69
C LYS A 256 -19.15 -1.37 -54.27
N ASP A 257 -20.17 -2.07 -53.83
CA ASP A 257 -21.46 -1.57 -53.34
C ASP A 257 -21.44 -1.18 -51.85
N GLN A 258 -20.35 -1.46 -51.16
CA GLN A 258 -20.17 -1.08 -49.76
C GLN A 258 -19.18 0.07 -49.62
N THR A 259 -19.41 0.96 -48.63
CA THR A 259 -18.63 2.16 -48.44
C THR A 259 -18.06 2.25 -47.03
N VAL A 260 -16.88 2.88 -46.89
CA VAL A 260 -16.22 3.19 -45.62
C VAL A 260 -15.99 4.69 -45.56
N SER A 261 -16.35 5.28 -44.44
CA SER A 261 -16.11 6.71 -44.14
C SER A 261 -15.46 6.89 -42.76
N PHE A 262 -14.63 7.92 -42.63
CA PHE A 262 -13.99 8.26 -41.39
C PHE A 262 -14.37 9.67 -40.96
N TYR A 263 -14.67 9.82 -39.66
CA TYR A 263 -14.91 11.12 -39.05
C TYR A 263 -13.96 11.30 -37.89
N TRP A 264 -13.15 12.36 -37.96
CA TRP A 264 -12.12 12.67 -36.97
C TRP A 264 -12.55 13.78 -36.05
N GLU A 265 -12.33 13.62 -34.75
CA GLU A 265 -12.55 14.67 -33.77
C GLU A 265 -11.40 15.67 -33.78
N GLN A 266 -11.76 16.96 -33.79
CA GLN A 266 -10.82 18.03 -33.47
C GLN A 266 -11.46 18.94 -32.41
N ALA A 267 -10.86 18.94 -31.22
CA ALA A 267 -11.16 19.90 -30.19
C ALA A 267 -10.57 21.29 -30.54
N PRO A 268 -11.16 22.39 -30.02
CA PRO A 268 -10.53 23.69 -30.14
C PRO A 268 -9.13 23.67 -29.55
N ASP A 269 -8.18 24.36 -30.21
CA ASP A 269 -6.79 24.40 -29.78
C ASP A 269 -6.63 25.35 -28.57
N PRO A 270 -6.16 24.85 -27.40
CA PRO A 270 -5.93 25.72 -26.26
C PRO A 270 -4.62 26.53 -26.35
N PHE A 271 -3.74 26.21 -27.30
CA PHE A 271 -2.41 26.81 -27.39
C PHE A 271 -2.38 27.99 -28.39
N PRO A 272 -1.95 29.21 -27.99
CA PRO A 272 -1.92 30.35 -28.85
C PRO A 272 -0.84 30.20 -29.95
N GLU A 273 -1.13 30.76 -31.15
CA GLU A 273 -0.23 30.65 -32.30
C GLU A 273 1.15 31.30 -32.08
N GLN A 274 1.23 32.34 -31.26
CA GLN A 274 2.46 33.09 -30.98
C GLN A 274 3.48 32.33 -30.12
N GLN A 275 3.06 31.30 -29.39
CA GLN A 275 3.95 30.50 -28.53
C GLN A 275 4.47 29.24 -29.18
N LYS A 276 4.25 29.04 -30.48
CA LYS A 276 4.66 27.81 -31.23
C LYS A 276 6.18 27.60 -31.32
N SER A 277 7.02 28.51 -30.80
CA SER A 277 8.48 28.45 -30.89
C SER A 277 9.20 27.84 -29.67
N THR A 278 8.53 27.50 -28.62
CA THR A 278 9.12 26.93 -27.38
C THR A 278 8.91 25.43 -27.28
N LEU A 279 9.71 24.77 -26.44
CA LEU A 279 9.72 23.31 -26.19
C LEU A 279 8.33 22.69 -25.93
N LEU A 280 7.32 23.50 -25.67
CA LEU A 280 5.98 23.17 -25.28
C LEU A 280 4.93 23.32 -26.40
N SER A 281 5.26 23.99 -27.45
CA SER A 281 4.52 23.91 -28.74
C SER A 281 4.60 22.49 -29.31
N PHE A 282 5.55 21.70 -28.80
CA PHE A 282 5.83 20.34 -29.21
C PHE A 282 4.64 19.40 -28.92
N LEU A 283 4.05 19.47 -27.73
CA LEU A 283 2.89 18.61 -27.38
C LEU A 283 1.66 18.91 -28.26
N GLY A 284 1.37 20.20 -28.49
CA GLY A 284 0.28 20.60 -29.37
C GLY A 284 0.50 20.21 -30.84
N SER A 285 1.74 20.27 -31.31
CA SER A 285 2.11 19.82 -32.67
C SER A 285 2.02 18.31 -32.82
N GLU A 286 2.46 17.53 -31.81
CA GLU A 286 2.36 16.07 -31.83
C GLU A 286 0.90 15.60 -31.81
N ILE A 287 0.05 16.25 -31.00
CA ILE A 287 -1.41 15.96 -30.99
C ILE A 287 -2.00 16.19 -32.38
N LYS A 288 -1.65 17.30 -33.05
CA LYS A 288 -2.10 17.59 -34.43
C LYS A 288 -1.51 16.63 -35.45
N GLN A 289 -0.24 16.28 -35.32
CA GLN A 289 0.45 15.35 -36.23
C GLN A 289 -0.29 14.00 -36.32
N VAL A 290 -0.72 13.42 -35.20
CA VAL A 290 -1.49 12.16 -35.19
C VAL A 290 -2.78 12.27 -35.99
N LEU A 291 -3.47 13.42 -35.93
CA LEU A 291 -4.70 13.66 -36.71
C LEU A 291 -4.35 13.77 -38.24
N GLU A 292 -3.30 14.48 -38.61
CA GLU A 292 -2.90 14.63 -39.99
C GLU A 292 -2.39 13.31 -40.57
N GLU A 293 -1.69 12.49 -39.83
CA GLU A 293 -1.29 11.14 -40.25
C GLU A 293 -2.52 10.25 -40.51
N ASN A 294 -3.52 10.28 -39.65
CA ASN A 294 -4.77 9.55 -39.84
C ASN A 294 -5.50 10.01 -41.10
N LYS A 295 -5.57 11.32 -41.33
CA LYS A 295 -6.17 11.88 -42.55
C LYS A 295 -5.41 11.47 -43.82
N ALA A 296 -4.09 11.49 -43.79
CA ALA A 296 -3.27 11.06 -44.91
C ALA A 296 -3.49 9.56 -45.26
N LEU A 297 -3.65 8.69 -44.25
CA LEU A 297 -3.85 7.27 -44.46
C LEU A 297 -5.28 6.89 -44.88
N PHE A 298 -6.28 7.50 -44.29
CA PHE A 298 -7.66 7.08 -44.43
C PHE A 298 -8.56 8.07 -45.17
N GLY A 299 -8.13 9.31 -45.31
CA GLY A 299 -9.01 10.40 -45.74
C GLY A 299 -10.02 10.74 -44.65
N GLY A 300 -11.25 11.12 -45.05
CA GLY A 300 -12.33 11.40 -44.12
C GLY A 300 -12.48 12.89 -43.80
N GLU A 301 -13.50 13.17 -42.99
CA GLU A 301 -13.89 14.55 -42.62
C GLU A 301 -13.51 14.82 -41.16
N VAL A 302 -12.97 16.00 -40.92
CA VAL A 302 -12.70 16.49 -39.56
C VAL A 302 -13.93 17.27 -39.05
N LEU A 303 -14.46 16.83 -37.95
CA LEU A 303 -15.54 17.53 -37.25
C LEU A 303 -14.95 18.31 -36.08
N THR A 304 -14.89 19.62 -36.22
CA THR A 304 -14.37 20.50 -35.17
C THR A 304 -15.49 20.87 -34.22
N SER A 305 -15.36 20.50 -32.96
CA SER A 305 -16.29 20.88 -31.91
C SER A 305 -16.33 22.40 -31.78
N LYS A 306 -17.53 22.97 -31.65
CA LYS A 306 -17.77 24.40 -31.51
C LYS A 306 -17.92 24.75 -30.04
N SER A 307 -17.11 25.71 -29.53
CA SER A 307 -17.26 26.29 -28.21
C SER A 307 -17.38 27.82 -28.36
N SER A 308 -18.29 28.41 -27.62
CA SER A 308 -18.54 29.85 -27.65
C SER A 308 -17.46 30.66 -26.90
N SER A 309 -16.74 30.03 -25.99
CA SER A 309 -15.71 30.66 -25.17
C SER A 309 -14.68 29.62 -24.66
N MET A 310 -13.50 30.12 -24.28
CA MET A 310 -12.52 29.30 -23.56
C MET A 310 -13.08 28.86 -22.18
N PRO A 311 -12.74 27.65 -21.72
CA PRO A 311 -13.20 27.16 -20.42
C PRO A 311 -12.66 28.02 -19.28
N ARG A 312 -13.47 28.19 -18.23
CA ARG A 312 -13.04 28.77 -16.98
C ARG A 312 -12.55 27.67 -16.07
N VAL A 313 -11.27 27.70 -15.67
CA VAL A 313 -10.65 26.65 -14.88
C VAL A 313 -10.36 27.13 -13.47
N GLU A 314 -10.86 26.41 -12.48
CA GLU A 314 -10.56 26.64 -11.06
C GLU A 314 -9.79 25.47 -10.48
N VAL A 315 -8.59 25.71 -9.99
CA VAL A 315 -7.80 24.73 -9.22
C VAL A 315 -8.09 24.90 -7.74
N ARG A 316 -8.49 23.81 -7.09
CA ARG A 316 -8.85 23.78 -5.66
C ARG A 316 -7.86 22.88 -4.92
N ALA A 317 -6.98 23.48 -4.13
CA ALA A 317 -6.04 22.76 -3.28
C ALA A 317 -6.70 22.38 -1.95
N ILE A 318 -6.69 21.10 -1.61
CA ILE A 318 -7.38 20.52 -0.44
C ILE A 318 -6.49 19.47 0.19
N SER A 319 -6.16 19.59 1.47
CA SER A 319 -5.18 18.71 2.16
C SER A 319 -5.70 17.33 2.54
N SER A 320 -6.99 17.06 2.43
CA SER A 320 -7.60 15.78 2.81
C SER A 320 -8.46 15.20 1.69
N SER A 321 -8.32 13.88 1.43
CA SER A 321 -9.16 13.18 0.44
C SER A 321 -10.65 13.21 0.83
N THR A 322 -10.98 12.96 2.09
CA THR A 322 -12.37 13.05 2.61
C THR A 322 -12.95 14.44 2.41
N ALA A 323 -12.16 15.46 2.70
CA ALA A 323 -12.59 16.84 2.50
C ALA A 323 -12.78 17.19 1.03
N ARG A 324 -12.01 16.61 0.11
CA ARG A 324 -12.23 16.75 -1.34
C ARG A 324 -13.61 16.22 -1.74
N TYR A 325 -14.02 15.05 -1.23
CA TYR A 325 -15.33 14.48 -1.55
C TYR A 325 -16.47 15.36 -1.04
N VAL A 326 -16.37 15.86 0.19
CA VAL A 326 -17.34 16.83 0.74
C VAL A 326 -17.35 18.13 -0.09
N HIS A 327 -16.17 18.58 -0.53
CA HIS A 327 -16.08 19.78 -1.37
C HIS A 327 -16.70 19.57 -2.75
N ILE A 328 -16.56 18.38 -3.37
CA ILE A 328 -17.26 18.03 -4.62
C ILE A 328 -18.78 18.19 -4.42
N SER A 329 -19.31 17.67 -3.32
CA SER A 329 -20.73 17.80 -2.99
C SER A 329 -21.17 19.27 -2.91
N SER A 330 -20.39 20.12 -2.24
CA SER A 330 -20.66 21.56 -2.14
C SER A 330 -20.50 22.30 -3.49
N LEU A 331 -19.61 21.85 -4.38
CA LEU A 331 -19.52 22.39 -5.75
C LEU A 331 -20.75 22.04 -6.57
N LEU A 332 -21.24 20.81 -6.45
CA LEU A 332 -22.46 20.37 -7.13
C LEU A 332 -23.70 21.14 -6.67
N GLU A 333 -23.80 21.48 -5.39
CA GLU A 333 -24.87 22.38 -4.88
C GLU A 333 -24.82 23.74 -5.55
N ARG A 334 -23.66 24.38 -5.61
CA ARG A 334 -23.48 25.67 -6.29
C ARG A 334 -23.78 25.62 -7.79
N ILE A 335 -23.45 24.49 -8.44
CA ILE A 335 -23.81 24.27 -9.84
C ILE A 335 -25.34 24.17 -9.99
N ALA A 336 -26.02 23.43 -9.10
CA ALA A 336 -27.47 23.28 -9.10
C ALA A 336 -28.19 24.62 -8.84
N GLU A 337 -27.64 25.45 -7.97
CA GLU A 337 -28.16 26.81 -7.70
C GLU A 337 -28.03 27.72 -8.94
N SER A 338 -26.96 27.55 -9.74
CA SER A 338 -26.73 28.39 -10.93
C SER A 338 -27.42 27.85 -12.19
N ASP A 339 -27.65 26.53 -12.28
CA ASP A 339 -28.34 25.88 -13.40
C ASP A 339 -29.17 24.69 -12.87
N THR A 340 -30.48 24.93 -12.72
CA THR A 340 -31.44 23.93 -12.19
C THR A 340 -31.52 22.66 -13.03
N ASP A 341 -31.13 22.73 -14.31
CA ASP A 341 -31.12 21.60 -15.25
C ASP A 341 -29.76 20.91 -15.36
N ALA A 342 -28.78 21.30 -14.54
CA ALA A 342 -27.40 20.84 -14.63
C ALA A 342 -27.28 19.31 -14.57
N PHE A 343 -28.14 18.64 -13.82
CA PHE A 343 -28.13 17.18 -13.67
C PHE A 343 -29.14 16.46 -14.58
N ASN A 344 -30.24 17.10 -14.88
CA ASN A 344 -31.31 16.51 -15.70
C ASN A 344 -30.96 16.44 -17.20
N GLN A 345 -30.06 17.29 -17.67
CA GLN A 345 -29.67 17.39 -19.09
C GLN A 345 -28.26 16.83 -19.39
N LEU A 346 -27.68 16.00 -18.50
CA LEU A 346 -26.33 15.44 -18.66
C LEU A 346 -25.23 16.51 -18.85
N LYS A 347 -25.39 17.66 -18.20
CA LYS A 347 -24.46 18.79 -18.35
C LYS A 347 -23.27 18.70 -17.38
N THR A 348 -23.35 17.85 -16.35
CA THR A 348 -22.34 17.78 -15.28
C THR A 348 -21.72 16.39 -15.22
N ALA A 349 -20.39 16.35 -15.17
CA ALA A 349 -19.64 15.14 -14.93
C ALA A 349 -18.59 15.32 -13.81
N VAL A 350 -18.44 14.28 -12.99
CA VAL A 350 -17.33 14.09 -12.05
C VAL A 350 -16.42 13.02 -12.61
N ILE A 351 -15.20 13.40 -12.93
CA ILE A 351 -14.16 12.47 -13.43
C ILE A 351 -13.40 11.94 -12.22
N CYS A 352 -13.61 10.67 -11.92
CA CYS A 352 -12.85 9.94 -10.92
C CYS A 352 -11.57 9.39 -11.57
N THR A 353 -10.44 9.91 -11.19
CA THR A 353 -9.14 9.58 -11.78
C THR A 353 -8.45 8.40 -11.08
N ASP A 354 -8.90 8.08 -9.86
CA ASP A 354 -8.44 6.92 -9.07
C ASP A 354 -9.66 6.08 -8.67
N GLU A 355 -9.68 4.82 -9.07
CA GLU A 355 -10.79 3.90 -8.81
C GLU A 355 -10.98 3.60 -7.31
N ASN A 356 -9.88 3.65 -6.54
CA ASN A 356 -9.93 3.44 -5.09
C ASN A 356 -10.63 4.59 -4.36
N GLU A 357 -10.72 5.77 -4.98
CA GLU A 357 -11.46 6.92 -4.44
C GLU A 357 -12.97 6.86 -4.75
N LEU A 358 -13.42 5.92 -5.59
CA LEU A 358 -14.81 5.87 -6.07
C LEU A 358 -15.81 5.67 -4.92
N LEU A 359 -15.62 4.65 -4.11
CA LEU A 359 -16.58 4.28 -3.04
C LEU A 359 -16.75 5.39 -1.98
N PRO A 360 -15.65 5.92 -1.39
CA PRO A 360 -15.78 7.04 -0.43
C PRO A 360 -16.34 8.31 -1.07
N MET A 361 -16.07 8.56 -2.34
CA MET A 361 -16.67 9.68 -3.07
C MET A 361 -18.18 9.50 -3.27
N LEU A 362 -18.62 8.31 -3.68
CA LEU A 362 -20.04 7.98 -3.84
C LEU A 362 -20.81 8.14 -2.52
N SER A 363 -20.23 7.74 -1.40
CA SER A 363 -20.83 7.91 -0.07
C SER A 363 -21.07 9.39 0.25
N ALA A 364 -20.18 10.30 -0.17
CA ALA A 364 -20.36 11.73 0.00
C ALA A 364 -21.42 12.32 -0.95
N LEU A 365 -21.57 11.76 -2.15
CA LEU A 365 -22.53 12.23 -3.17
C LEU A 365 -23.95 11.72 -2.92
N ALA A 366 -24.10 10.48 -2.42
CA ALA A 366 -25.40 9.83 -2.21
C ALA A 366 -26.25 10.51 -1.14
N LYS A 367 -25.66 11.14 -0.13
CA LYS A 367 -26.35 11.83 0.98
C LYS A 367 -27.37 12.90 0.56
N GLN A 368 -27.39 13.29 -0.71
CA GLN A 368 -28.23 14.36 -1.23
C GLN A 368 -29.42 13.86 -2.07
N GLY A 369 -29.69 12.55 -2.11
CA GLY A 369 -30.81 11.97 -2.85
C GLY A 369 -30.76 12.19 -4.38
N ARG A 370 -29.57 12.50 -4.93
CA ARG A 370 -29.39 12.73 -6.37
C ARG A 370 -29.32 11.40 -7.13
N LYS A 371 -29.93 11.37 -8.31
CA LYS A 371 -29.69 10.25 -9.24
C LYS A 371 -28.26 10.32 -9.75
N LEU A 372 -27.53 9.23 -9.57
CA LEU A 372 -26.15 9.07 -10.03
C LEU A 372 -26.08 8.01 -11.13
N ASN A 373 -25.33 8.30 -12.18
CA ASN A 373 -24.93 7.30 -13.15
C ASN A 373 -23.42 7.06 -13.02
N VAL A 374 -23.06 5.92 -12.44
CA VAL A 374 -21.68 5.52 -12.17
C VAL A 374 -21.26 4.50 -13.23
N THR A 375 -20.21 4.82 -13.99
CA THR A 375 -19.74 3.94 -15.07
C THR A 375 -18.47 3.18 -14.75
N MET A 376 -17.81 3.56 -13.68
CA MET A 376 -16.68 2.82 -13.13
C MET A 376 -17.17 1.71 -12.23
N GLY A 377 -16.44 0.59 -12.20
CA GLY A 377 -16.71 -0.46 -11.23
C GLY A 377 -15.91 -0.24 -9.93
N ILE A 378 -16.46 -0.72 -8.83
CA ILE A 378 -15.71 -0.83 -7.58
C ILE A 378 -14.76 -2.04 -7.71
N PRO A 379 -13.45 -1.88 -7.45
CA PRO A 379 -12.54 -3.02 -7.42
C PRO A 379 -13.00 -4.07 -6.39
N LEU A 380 -12.96 -5.34 -6.76
CA LEU A 380 -13.32 -6.42 -5.84
C LEU A 380 -12.40 -6.47 -4.62
N SER A 381 -11.16 -5.99 -4.75
CA SER A 381 -10.18 -5.83 -3.67
C SER A 381 -10.66 -4.91 -2.54
N GLU A 382 -11.55 -3.96 -2.83
CA GLU A 382 -12.11 -3.04 -1.83
C GLU A 382 -13.25 -3.65 -0.99
N SER A 383 -13.66 -4.88 -1.29
CA SER A 383 -14.72 -5.55 -0.54
C SER A 383 -14.25 -6.08 0.82
N ASN A 384 -15.15 -6.14 1.80
CA ASN A 384 -14.87 -6.70 3.13
C ASN A 384 -14.39 -8.15 3.07
N ILE A 385 -14.98 -8.95 2.18
CA ILE A 385 -14.57 -10.35 2.01
C ILE A 385 -13.15 -10.46 1.44
N SER A 386 -12.77 -9.57 0.51
CA SER A 386 -11.39 -9.54 -0.01
C SER A 386 -10.38 -9.17 1.07
N ALA A 387 -10.68 -8.16 1.88
CA ALA A 387 -9.84 -7.74 2.99
C ALA A 387 -9.66 -8.86 4.04
N TRP A 388 -10.73 -9.58 4.36
CA TRP A 388 -10.67 -10.72 5.27
C TRP A 388 -9.83 -11.87 4.69
N ILE A 389 -10.06 -12.24 3.44
CA ILE A 389 -9.28 -13.28 2.74
C ILE A 389 -7.81 -12.86 2.65
N TYR A 390 -7.52 -11.58 2.40
CA TYR A 390 -6.15 -11.07 2.44
C TYR A 390 -5.47 -11.34 3.79
N CYS A 391 -6.13 -11.02 4.91
CA CYS A 391 -5.62 -11.32 6.26
C CYS A 391 -5.37 -12.83 6.45
N TYR A 392 -6.28 -13.67 5.95
CA TYR A 392 -6.13 -15.13 6.02
C TYR A 392 -4.95 -15.62 5.16
N LEU A 393 -4.79 -15.12 3.94
CA LEU A 393 -3.66 -15.45 3.08
C LEU A 393 -2.32 -15.00 3.70
N VAL A 394 -2.28 -13.83 4.33
CA VAL A 394 -1.11 -13.34 5.08
C VAL A 394 -0.79 -14.29 6.23
N LEU A 395 -1.79 -14.73 7.01
CA LEU A 395 -1.59 -15.72 8.07
C LEU A 395 -0.94 -17.00 7.55
N LEU A 396 -1.38 -17.51 6.38
CA LEU A 396 -0.83 -18.73 5.77
C LEU A 396 0.57 -18.52 5.21
N VAL A 397 0.82 -17.44 4.49
CA VAL A 397 2.11 -17.14 3.82
C VAL A 397 3.21 -16.89 4.86
N TYR A 398 2.90 -16.20 5.96
CA TYR A 398 3.86 -15.98 7.06
C TYR A 398 3.92 -17.13 8.06
N SER A 399 3.11 -18.19 7.89
CA SER A 399 3.21 -19.39 8.71
C SER A 399 4.57 -20.08 8.51
N ARG A 400 5.04 -20.75 9.54
CA ARG A 400 6.35 -21.44 9.54
C ARG A 400 6.18 -22.93 9.71
N LYS A 401 7.08 -23.71 9.13
CA LYS A 401 7.14 -25.16 9.34
C LYS A 401 8.19 -25.47 10.42
N LYS A 402 7.77 -26.08 11.52
CA LYS A 402 8.65 -26.64 12.54
C LYS A 402 8.30 -28.12 12.70
N ASP A 403 9.27 -28.99 12.51
CA ASP A 403 9.08 -30.46 12.66
C ASP A 403 7.89 -31.02 11.86
N LYS A 404 7.70 -30.55 10.62
CA LYS A 404 6.57 -30.84 9.72
C LYS A 404 5.22 -30.20 10.12
N ASN A 405 5.13 -29.53 11.26
CA ASN A 405 3.91 -28.84 11.68
C ASN A 405 3.91 -27.37 11.26
N THR A 406 2.78 -26.88 10.79
CA THR A 406 2.59 -25.45 10.53
C THR A 406 2.40 -24.71 11.85
N ILE A 407 2.98 -23.53 11.96
CA ILE A 407 2.88 -22.67 13.14
C ILE A 407 2.53 -21.26 12.67
N TYR A 408 1.49 -20.66 13.27
CA TYR A 408 1.10 -19.28 13.03
C TYR A 408 1.84 -18.31 13.94
N LEU A 409 2.00 -17.10 13.46
CA LEU A 409 2.44 -15.97 14.27
C LEU A 409 1.21 -15.24 14.83
N ALA A 410 1.20 -14.97 16.13
CA ALA A 410 0.06 -14.37 16.82
C ALA A 410 -0.35 -13.01 16.23
N GLU A 411 0.60 -12.20 15.74
CA GLU A 411 0.33 -10.92 15.08
C GLU A 411 -0.61 -11.07 13.88
N GLN A 412 -0.34 -12.04 12.99
CA GLN A 412 -1.17 -12.27 11.80
C GLN A 412 -2.53 -12.86 12.18
N LEU A 413 -2.57 -13.76 13.16
CA LEU A 413 -3.85 -14.28 13.67
C LEU A 413 -4.68 -13.15 14.30
N ARG A 414 -4.06 -12.27 15.08
CA ARG A 414 -4.74 -11.11 15.68
C ARG A 414 -5.27 -10.16 14.61
N SER A 415 -4.50 -9.88 13.57
CA SER A 415 -4.94 -9.03 12.44
C SER A 415 -6.20 -9.60 11.77
N LEU A 416 -6.26 -10.92 11.60
CA LEU A 416 -7.44 -11.59 11.07
C LEU A 416 -8.62 -11.50 12.06
N LEU A 417 -8.41 -11.79 13.35
CA LEU A 417 -9.47 -11.79 14.38
C LEU A 417 -10.05 -10.40 14.65
N LEU A 418 -9.24 -9.33 14.48
CA LEU A 418 -9.68 -7.94 14.64
C LEU A 418 -10.50 -7.44 13.45
N HIS A 419 -10.44 -8.13 12.31
CA HIS A 419 -11.23 -7.74 11.15
C HIS A 419 -12.75 -7.86 11.46
N PRO A 420 -13.57 -6.84 11.16
CA PRO A 420 -15.01 -6.85 11.51
C PRO A 420 -15.74 -8.11 11.04
N LEU A 421 -15.43 -8.58 9.82
CA LEU A 421 -16.04 -9.78 9.24
C LEU A 421 -15.72 -11.06 10.01
N SER A 422 -14.63 -11.10 10.79
CA SER A 422 -14.30 -12.25 11.63
C SER A 422 -15.34 -12.52 12.71
N ARG A 423 -16.02 -11.50 13.22
CA ARG A 423 -17.12 -11.66 14.19
C ARG A 423 -18.28 -12.42 13.58
N ILE A 424 -18.57 -12.19 12.31
CA ILE A 424 -19.62 -12.87 11.55
C ILE A 424 -19.17 -14.29 11.16
N LEU A 425 -17.94 -14.42 10.61
CA LEU A 425 -17.44 -15.68 10.06
C LEU A 425 -17.00 -16.68 11.15
N LEU A 426 -16.36 -16.19 12.22
CA LEU A 426 -15.75 -17.03 13.26
C LEU A 426 -16.53 -17.03 14.59
N GLY A 427 -17.46 -16.09 14.74
CA GLY A 427 -18.21 -15.86 15.98
C GLY A 427 -17.56 -14.83 16.90
N GLU A 428 -18.37 -13.91 17.47
CA GLU A 428 -17.94 -12.83 18.35
C GLU A 428 -17.19 -13.36 19.60
N THR A 429 -17.78 -14.36 20.27
CA THR A 429 -17.23 -14.95 21.51
C THR A 429 -15.90 -15.64 21.25
N ALA A 430 -15.78 -16.41 20.15
CA ALA A 430 -14.54 -17.06 19.75
C ALA A 430 -13.42 -16.03 19.48
N CYS A 431 -13.74 -14.97 18.75
CA CYS A 431 -12.78 -13.88 18.48
C CYS A 431 -12.28 -13.23 19.78
N GLN A 432 -13.19 -12.91 20.71
CA GLN A 432 -12.85 -12.29 22.00
C GLN A 432 -11.95 -13.22 22.85
N HIS A 433 -12.25 -14.52 22.95
CA HIS A 433 -11.45 -15.47 23.69
C HIS A 433 -10.04 -15.62 23.10
N LEU A 434 -9.94 -15.76 21.78
CA LEU A 434 -8.65 -15.89 21.09
C LEU A 434 -7.81 -14.60 21.19
N LEU A 435 -8.44 -13.42 21.07
CA LEU A 435 -7.73 -12.13 21.22
C LEU A 435 -7.23 -11.94 22.66
N LYS A 436 -7.99 -12.37 23.65
CA LYS A 436 -7.58 -12.35 25.06
C LYS A 436 -6.47 -13.36 25.36
N ARG A 437 -6.52 -14.55 24.73
CA ARG A 437 -5.50 -15.59 24.94
C ARG A 437 -4.17 -15.22 24.26
N TYR A 438 -4.20 -14.73 23.03
CA TYR A 438 -3.02 -14.42 22.22
C TYR A 438 -2.74 -12.91 22.22
N GLN A 439 -2.39 -12.35 23.38
CA GLN A 439 -2.12 -10.92 23.55
C GLN A 439 -0.77 -10.50 22.98
N TYR A 440 0.20 -11.41 22.96
CA TYR A 440 1.57 -11.10 22.56
C TYR A 440 1.78 -11.36 21.06
N PRO A 441 2.15 -10.34 20.27
CA PRO A 441 2.23 -10.46 18.81
C PRO A 441 3.25 -11.48 18.31
N TYR A 442 4.27 -11.78 19.11
CA TYR A 442 5.35 -12.70 18.73
C TYR A 442 5.14 -14.15 19.22
N GLU A 443 4.03 -14.44 19.86
CA GLU A 443 3.70 -15.81 20.30
C GLU A 443 3.50 -16.69 19.08
N LEU A 444 4.01 -17.92 19.16
CA LEU A 444 3.83 -18.95 18.15
C LEU A 444 2.66 -19.83 18.52
N ILE A 445 1.79 -20.06 17.56
CA ILE A 445 0.52 -20.73 17.76
C ILE A 445 0.46 -21.98 16.88
N ALA A 446 0.34 -23.14 17.49
CA ALA A 446 -0.02 -24.34 16.75
C ALA A 446 -1.51 -24.24 16.35
N PRO A 447 -1.87 -24.46 15.07
CA PRO A 447 -3.27 -24.40 14.65
C PRO A 447 -4.21 -25.27 15.48
N SER A 448 -3.76 -26.45 15.91
CA SER A 448 -4.53 -27.37 16.78
C SER A 448 -4.90 -26.76 18.14
N SER A 449 -4.05 -25.89 18.70
CA SER A 449 -4.32 -25.26 19.99
C SER A 449 -5.39 -24.15 19.93
N ILE A 450 -5.79 -23.72 18.76
CA ILE A 450 -6.79 -22.67 18.58
C ILE A 450 -8.14 -23.15 19.14
N LEU A 451 -8.55 -24.38 18.82
CA LEU A 451 -9.83 -24.93 19.27
C LEU A 451 -9.87 -25.13 20.80
N GLU A 452 -8.73 -25.42 21.41
CA GLU A 452 -8.63 -25.58 22.87
C GLU A 452 -8.80 -24.24 23.62
N ASN A 453 -8.62 -23.13 22.94
CA ASN A 453 -8.61 -21.78 23.53
C ASN A 453 -9.82 -20.91 23.13
N ILE A 454 -10.83 -21.46 22.47
CA ILE A 454 -12.03 -20.68 22.07
C ILE A 454 -13.12 -20.61 23.15
N GLY A 455 -13.03 -21.44 24.16
CA GLY A 455 -14.05 -21.58 25.23
C GLY A 455 -15.07 -22.69 24.95
N ASP A 456 -15.60 -23.28 26.03
CA ASP A 456 -16.53 -24.43 25.98
C ASP A 456 -17.92 -24.06 25.44
N ASP A 457 -18.27 -22.77 25.45
CA ASP A 457 -19.59 -22.25 25.08
C ASP A 457 -19.70 -21.90 23.57
N VAL A 458 -18.62 -22.13 22.78
CA VAL A 458 -18.55 -21.72 21.36
C VAL A 458 -18.84 -22.90 20.44
N THR A 459 -19.88 -22.77 19.63
CA THR A 459 -20.15 -23.71 18.51
C THR A 459 -19.09 -23.58 17.43
N VAL A 460 -18.39 -24.67 17.13
CA VAL A 460 -17.34 -24.71 16.11
C VAL A 460 -17.97 -24.82 14.71
N GLU A 461 -18.16 -23.70 14.07
CA GLU A 461 -18.67 -23.62 12.71
C GLU A 461 -17.59 -23.88 11.65
N LYS A 462 -18.01 -24.09 10.36
CA LYS A 462 -17.09 -24.40 9.28
C LYS A 462 -15.92 -23.40 9.08
N PRO A 463 -16.14 -22.06 9.13
CA PRO A 463 -15.06 -21.11 8.95
C PRO A 463 -13.99 -21.16 10.06
N LEU A 464 -14.39 -21.45 11.31
CA LEU A 464 -13.45 -21.57 12.42
C LEU A 464 -12.50 -22.78 12.23
N LYS A 465 -13.00 -23.86 11.63
CA LYS A 465 -12.21 -25.04 11.30
C LYS A 465 -11.08 -24.74 10.28
N LEU A 466 -11.24 -23.70 9.47
CA LEU A 466 -10.24 -23.24 8.52
C LEU A 466 -8.93 -22.79 9.19
N LEU A 467 -9.02 -22.24 10.40
CA LEU A 467 -7.84 -21.83 11.17
C LEU A 467 -7.03 -23.02 11.67
N VAL A 468 -7.65 -24.21 11.74
CA VAL A 468 -7.03 -25.43 12.27
C VAL A 468 -6.53 -26.34 11.14
N SER A 469 -7.33 -26.48 10.08
CA SER A 469 -6.99 -27.29 8.91
C SER A 469 -6.23 -26.45 7.88
N VAL A 470 -4.91 -26.36 8.04
CA VAL A 470 -4.07 -25.63 7.11
C VAL A 470 -4.08 -26.30 5.73
N PRO A 471 -4.43 -25.59 4.65
CA PRO A 471 -4.35 -26.15 3.29
C PRO A 471 -2.92 -26.59 2.96
N ASN A 472 -2.80 -27.75 2.37
CA ASN A 472 -1.49 -28.33 1.98
C ASN A 472 -1.17 -28.14 0.49
N SER A 473 -2.14 -27.72 -0.32
CA SER A 473 -2.00 -27.48 -1.76
C SER A 473 -2.79 -26.25 -2.20
N ALA A 474 -2.50 -25.75 -3.39
CA ALA A 474 -3.24 -24.65 -4.00
C ALA A 474 -4.74 -25.01 -4.21
N ALA A 475 -5.03 -26.23 -4.63
CA ALA A 475 -6.40 -26.72 -4.82
C ALA A 475 -7.17 -26.74 -3.47
N ALA A 476 -6.55 -27.28 -2.41
CA ALA A 476 -7.14 -27.28 -1.08
C ALA A 476 -7.39 -25.86 -0.54
N LEU A 477 -6.52 -24.91 -0.88
CA LEU A 477 -6.72 -23.49 -0.53
C LEU A 477 -7.94 -22.91 -1.25
N LEU A 478 -8.09 -23.16 -2.55
CA LEU A 478 -9.24 -22.66 -3.31
C LEU A 478 -10.57 -23.26 -2.81
N GLU A 479 -10.57 -24.55 -2.53
CA GLU A 479 -11.74 -25.23 -1.95
C GLU A 479 -12.13 -24.62 -0.60
N ALA A 480 -11.14 -24.41 0.27
CA ALA A 480 -11.33 -23.78 1.57
C ALA A 480 -11.92 -22.35 1.45
N LEU A 481 -11.35 -21.52 0.56
CA LEU A 481 -11.85 -20.16 0.32
C LEU A 481 -13.25 -20.15 -0.31
N THR A 482 -13.50 -21.06 -1.23
CA THR A 482 -14.84 -21.23 -1.83
C THR A 482 -15.88 -21.55 -0.74
N GLY A 483 -15.54 -22.45 0.20
CA GLY A 483 -16.39 -22.76 1.33
C GLY A 483 -16.69 -21.57 2.25
N VAL A 484 -15.69 -20.68 2.45
CA VAL A 484 -15.89 -19.43 3.22
C VAL A 484 -16.83 -18.48 2.52
N VAL A 485 -16.60 -18.24 1.22
CA VAL A 485 -17.42 -17.32 0.43
C VAL A 485 -18.87 -17.80 0.33
N GLU A 486 -19.08 -19.10 0.17
CA GLU A 486 -20.42 -19.71 0.17
C GLU A 486 -21.11 -19.57 1.52
N TRP A 487 -20.39 -19.83 2.61
CA TRP A 487 -20.93 -19.65 3.96
C TRP A 487 -21.30 -18.19 4.22
N TYR A 488 -20.43 -17.26 3.87
CA TYR A 488 -20.69 -15.83 3.98
C TYR A 488 -21.91 -15.39 3.17
N SER A 489 -22.00 -15.83 1.92
CA SER A 489 -23.15 -15.55 1.06
C SER A 489 -24.47 -16.12 1.65
N LYS A 490 -24.42 -17.26 2.34
CA LYS A 490 -25.57 -17.85 3.04
C LYS A 490 -25.98 -17.01 4.25
N THR A 491 -25.02 -16.60 5.08
CA THR A 491 -25.28 -15.77 6.27
C THR A 491 -25.94 -14.45 5.89
N LEU A 492 -25.46 -13.78 4.82
CA LEU A 492 -26.05 -12.54 4.31
C LEU A 492 -27.50 -12.69 3.81
N ARG A 493 -27.94 -13.91 3.46
CA ARG A 493 -29.33 -14.20 3.03
C ARG A 493 -30.26 -14.52 4.18
N GLU A 494 -29.73 -15.07 5.27
CA GLU A 494 -30.48 -15.54 6.42
C GLU A 494 -30.76 -14.42 7.45
N GLU A 495 -30.09 -13.26 7.34
CA GLU A 495 -30.43 -12.10 8.15
C GLU A 495 -31.83 -11.56 7.76
N PRO A 496 -32.77 -11.40 8.70
CA PRO A 496 -34.14 -11.02 8.41
C PRO A 496 -34.20 -9.58 7.86
N HIS A 497 -34.54 -9.44 6.57
CA HIS A 497 -34.87 -8.13 5.99
C HIS A 497 -36.31 -7.77 6.43
N SER A 498 -36.47 -6.78 7.30
CA SER A 498 -37.76 -6.12 7.48
C SER A 498 -38.21 -5.55 6.13
N ALA A 499 -39.48 -5.72 5.79
CA ALA A 499 -40.06 -5.33 4.48
C ALA A 499 -39.72 -3.85 4.17
N ALA A 500 -39.03 -3.64 3.06
CA ALA A 500 -38.25 -2.44 2.73
C ALA A 500 -39.04 -1.13 2.56
N ASP A 501 -40.37 -1.17 2.55
CA ASP A 501 -41.16 0.05 2.22
C ASP A 501 -41.54 0.92 3.43
N GLU A 502 -41.53 0.35 4.65
CA GLU A 502 -41.93 1.07 5.88
C GLU A 502 -40.82 1.20 6.92
N ALA A 503 -39.61 0.71 6.62
CA ALA A 503 -38.47 0.72 7.56
C ALA A 503 -37.84 2.12 7.73
N PRO A 504 -37.27 2.42 8.92
CA PRO A 504 -36.45 3.61 9.15
C PRO A 504 -35.28 3.72 8.17
N GLN A 505 -34.76 4.93 7.96
CA GLN A 505 -33.73 5.20 6.95
C GLN A 505 -32.43 4.43 7.20
N GLU A 506 -32.07 4.17 8.45
CA GLU A 506 -30.92 3.37 8.88
C GLU A 506 -31.06 1.89 8.43
N GLU A 507 -32.25 1.28 8.56
CA GLU A 507 -32.50 -0.10 8.13
C GLU A 507 -32.49 -0.25 6.59
N LYS A 508 -32.84 0.82 5.86
CA LYS A 508 -32.75 0.85 4.38
C LYS A 508 -31.30 0.95 3.89
N GLU A 509 -30.46 1.69 4.60
CA GLU A 509 -29.02 1.78 4.32
C GLU A 509 -28.31 0.44 4.58
N ASP A 510 -28.67 -0.27 5.64
CA ASP A 510 -28.17 -1.60 5.97
C ASP A 510 -28.58 -2.65 4.92
N ALA A 511 -29.83 -2.62 4.46
CA ALA A 511 -30.31 -3.53 3.43
C ALA A 511 -29.59 -3.33 2.07
N GLN A 512 -29.29 -2.09 1.70
CA GLN A 512 -28.50 -1.80 0.50
C GLN A 512 -27.04 -2.25 0.63
N SER A 513 -26.45 -2.07 1.80
CA SER A 513 -25.10 -2.56 2.09
C SER A 513 -25.01 -4.08 1.94
N HIS A 514 -26.00 -4.82 2.43
CA HIS A 514 -26.05 -6.28 2.31
C HIS A 514 -26.16 -6.75 0.85
N GLN A 515 -26.91 -6.05 -0.01
CA GLN A 515 -27.00 -6.38 -1.43
C GLN A 515 -25.64 -6.24 -2.15
N ILE A 516 -24.90 -5.18 -1.85
CA ILE A 516 -23.56 -4.96 -2.41
C ILE A 516 -22.59 -6.07 -1.95
N GLU A 517 -22.64 -6.44 -0.68
CA GLU A 517 -21.80 -7.52 -0.14
C GLU A 517 -22.15 -8.89 -0.74
N GLN A 518 -23.42 -9.16 -1.02
CA GLN A 518 -23.85 -10.37 -1.73
C GLN A 518 -23.28 -10.44 -3.15
N GLU A 519 -23.28 -9.31 -3.86
CA GLU A 519 -22.71 -9.25 -5.20
C GLU A 519 -21.18 -9.39 -5.16
N PHE A 520 -20.49 -8.80 -4.18
CA PHE A 520 -19.07 -9.04 -3.97
C PHE A 520 -18.77 -10.51 -3.70
N ALA A 521 -19.54 -11.19 -2.86
CA ALA A 521 -19.37 -12.61 -2.60
C ALA A 521 -19.57 -13.46 -3.87
N TYR A 522 -20.57 -13.10 -4.71
CA TYR A 522 -20.81 -13.76 -5.98
C TYR A 522 -19.65 -13.58 -6.97
N GLN A 523 -19.13 -12.36 -7.11
CA GLN A 523 -18.00 -12.08 -8.01
C GLN A 523 -16.73 -12.76 -7.47
N TYR A 524 -16.53 -12.79 -6.16
CA TYR A 524 -15.40 -13.51 -5.57
C TYR A 524 -15.44 -15.01 -5.88
N ARG A 525 -16.62 -15.61 -5.80
CA ARG A 525 -16.81 -17.02 -6.19
C ARG A 525 -16.44 -17.27 -7.65
N LYS A 526 -16.83 -16.38 -8.57
CA LYS A 526 -16.41 -16.47 -9.97
C LYS A 526 -14.89 -16.41 -10.14
N VAL A 527 -14.25 -15.52 -9.41
CA VAL A 527 -12.77 -15.40 -9.37
C VAL A 527 -12.13 -16.73 -8.96
N LEU A 528 -12.61 -17.35 -7.89
CA LEU A 528 -12.08 -18.63 -7.43
C LEU A 528 -12.31 -19.76 -8.46
N GLN A 529 -13.47 -19.77 -9.14
CA GLN A 529 -13.75 -20.73 -10.21
C GLN A 529 -12.83 -20.55 -11.44
N GLN A 530 -12.58 -19.29 -11.85
CA GLN A 530 -11.62 -19.01 -12.92
C GLN A 530 -10.22 -19.48 -12.56
N LEU A 531 -9.83 -19.27 -11.31
CA LEU A 531 -8.51 -19.65 -10.83
C LEU A 531 -8.32 -21.17 -10.77
N THR A 532 -9.38 -21.92 -10.48
CA THR A 532 -9.35 -23.39 -10.57
C THR A 532 -8.97 -23.84 -11.98
N GLY A 533 -9.61 -23.27 -13.02
CA GLY A 533 -9.23 -23.56 -14.40
C GLY A 533 -7.80 -23.14 -14.79
N VAL A 534 -7.29 -22.09 -14.18
CA VAL A 534 -5.89 -21.66 -14.37
C VAL A 534 -4.92 -22.60 -13.64
N LEU A 535 -5.24 -23.04 -12.42
CA LEU A 535 -4.41 -23.99 -11.67
C LEU A 535 -4.28 -25.33 -12.38
N ASP A 536 -5.35 -25.82 -13.02
CA ASP A 536 -5.30 -27.04 -13.83
C ASP A 536 -4.26 -26.93 -14.98
N MET A 537 -4.05 -25.70 -15.50
CA MET A 537 -3.04 -25.44 -16.52
C MET A 537 -1.62 -25.27 -15.93
N LEU A 538 -1.51 -24.81 -14.70
CA LEU A 538 -0.23 -24.51 -14.04
C LEU A 538 0.41 -25.74 -13.38
N GLY A 539 -0.39 -26.78 -13.03
CA GLY A 539 0.02 -28.00 -12.35
C GLY A 539 -0.29 -28.01 -10.86
N GLU A 540 -0.40 -29.21 -10.28
CA GLU A 540 -0.90 -29.43 -8.91
C GLU A 540 0.06 -28.99 -7.80
N ASP A 541 1.35 -28.81 -8.08
CA ASP A 541 2.40 -28.60 -7.08
C ASP A 541 2.75 -27.13 -6.79
N LEU A 542 1.87 -26.20 -7.12
CA LEU A 542 2.13 -24.77 -6.87
C LEU A 542 2.22 -24.44 -5.37
N PRO A 543 3.27 -23.71 -4.94
CA PRO A 543 3.37 -23.21 -3.56
C PRO A 543 2.17 -22.35 -3.17
N LEU A 544 1.73 -22.46 -1.91
CA LEU A 544 0.62 -21.66 -1.38
C LEU A 544 0.85 -20.14 -1.54
N SER A 545 2.10 -19.69 -1.41
CA SER A 545 2.47 -18.28 -1.64
C SER A 545 2.20 -17.82 -3.08
N THR A 546 2.37 -18.71 -4.05
CA THR A 546 2.07 -18.44 -5.46
C THR A 546 0.57 -18.38 -5.70
N ALA A 547 -0.17 -19.36 -5.16
CA ALA A 547 -1.63 -19.37 -5.23
C ALA A 547 -2.22 -18.10 -4.59
N ALA A 548 -1.73 -17.68 -3.42
CA ALA A 548 -2.13 -16.45 -2.76
C ALA A 548 -1.89 -15.21 -3.64
N LYS A 549 -0.71 -15.09 -4.27
CA LYS A 549 -0.42 -13.97 -5.19
C LYS A 549 -1.35 -13.96 -6.41
N LEU A 550 -1.66 -15.13 -6.98
CA LEU A 550 -2.58 -15.23 -8.11
C LEU A 550 -4.00 -14.83 -7.73
N ILE A 551 -4.48 -15.26 -6.55
CA ILE A 551 -5.78 -14.85 -6.01
C ILE A 551 -5.84 -13.32 -5.91
N LEU A 552 -4.88 -12.70 -5.23
CA LEU A 552 -4.85 -11.25 -5.03
C LEU A 552 -4.81 -10.50 -6.37
N LYS A 553 -3.99 -10.96 -7.31
CA LYS A 553 -3.85 -10.33 -8.62
C LYS A 553 -5.13 -10.42 -9.45
N LEU A 554 -5.84 -11.53 -9.39
CA LEU A 554 -7.11 -11.69 -10.08
C LEU A 554 -8.22 -10.85 -9.43
N VAL A 555 -8.25 -10.81 -8.10
CA VAL A 555 -9.18 -9.96 -7.32
C VAL A 555 -9.01 -8.48 -7.67
N ASP A 556 -7.77 -8.00 -7.81
CA ASP A 556 -7.48 -6.61 -8.21
C ASP A 556 -7.94 -6.29 -9.65
N SER A 557 -8.05 -7.28 -10.51
CA SER A 557 -8.46 -7.10 -11.91
C SER A 557 -9.98 -7.07 -12.11
N VAL A 558 -10.75 -7.57 -11.14
CA VAL A 558 -12.21 -7.69 -11.23
C VAL A 558 -12.88 -6.48 -10.58
N LYS A 559 -13.89 -5.95 -11.28
CA LYS A 559 -14.64 -4.76 -10.83
C LYS A 559 -16.12 -5.08 -10.80
N LEU A 560 -16.79 -4.64 -9.76
CA LEU A 560 -18.24 -4.66 -9.64
C LEU A 560 -18.82 -3.46 -10.38
N SER A 561 -19.49 -3.69 -11.50
CA SER A 561 -20.15 -2.63 -12.28
C SER A 561 -21.48 -2.25 -11.65
N PHE A 562 -21.76 -0.97 -11.60
CA PHE A 562 -23.09 -0.48 -11.22
C PHE A 562 -24.07 -0.66 -12.37
N GLU A 563 -25.28 -1.08 -12.06
CA GLU A 563 -26.40 -1.02 -12.98
C GLU A 563 -27.11 0.32 -12.80
N GLY A 564 -27.31 1.06 -13.89
CA GLY A 564 -27.96 2.36 -13.88
C GLY A 564 -28.35 2.81 -15.29
N GLU A 565 -29.27 3.77 -15.38
CA GLU A 565 -29.66 4.36 -16.66
C GLU A 565 -28.53 5.28 -17.18
N PRO A 566 -27.88 4.93 -18.29
CA PRO A 566 -26.67 5.62 -18.76
C PRO A 566 -26.85 7.10 -19.06
N LEU A 567 -28.09 7.53 -19.25
CA LEU A 567 -28.46 8.86 -19.74
C LEU A 567 -29.26 9.67 -18.72
N GLU A 568 -29.24 9.27 -17.45
CA GLU A 568 -29.89 10.00 -16.36
C GLU A 568 -28.90 10.43 -15.28
N GLY A 569 -29.22 11.54 -14.58
CA GLY A 569 -28.54 12.00 -13.39
C GLY A 569 -27.12 12.56 -13.60
N LEU A 570 -26.43 12.75 -12.50
CA LEU A 570 -25.03 13.17 -12.44
C LEU A 570 -24.14 12.04 -12.98
N GLN A 571 -23.27 12.37 -13.91
CA GLN A 571 -22.34 11.42 -14.52
C GLN A 571 -21.07 11.29 -13.68
N VAL A 572 -20.78 10.11 -13.14
CA VAL A 572 -19.53 9.79 -12.43
C VAL A 572 -18.78 8.75 -13.27
N MET A 573 -17.61 9.10 -13.78
CA MET A 573 -16.91 8.27 -14.75
C MET A 573 -15.39 8.42 -14.70
N GLY A 574 -14.67 7.45 -15.24
CA GLY A 574 -13.23 7.53 -15.44
C GLY A 574 -12.85 8.38 -16.66
N PRO A 575 -11.56 8.78 -16.76
CA PRO A 575 -11.08 9.56 -17.91
C PRO A 575 -11.21 8.84 -19.26
N LEU A 576 -11.22 7.49 -19.26
CA LEU A 576 -11.36 6.70 -20.50
C LEU A 576 -12.79 6.70 -21.03
N GLU A 577 -13.77 6.63 -20.12
CA GLU A 577 -15.19 6.63 -20.47
C GLU A 577 -15.67 8.01 -20.94
N ALA A 578 -15.03 9.08 -20.51
CA ALA A 578 -15.36 10.46 -20.87
C ALA A 578 -14.94 10.84 -22.30
N ARG A 579 -14.25 9.96 -23.02
CA ARG A 579 -13.77 10.22 -24.39
C ARG A 579 -14.92 10.53 -25.36
N LEU A 580 -14.76 11.57 -26.17
CA LEU A 580 -15.75 12.11 -27.14
C LEU A 580 -16.98 12.73 -26.48
N LEU A 581 -17.07 12.76 -25.15
CA LEU A 581 -18.18 13.36 -24.41
C LEU A 581 -17.86 14.81 -24.09
N ARG A 582 -18.91 15.60 -23.87
CA ARG A 582 -18.81 17.00 -23.55
C ARG A 582 -19.73 17.33 -22.36
N PHE A 583 -19.15 18.00 -21.36
CA PHE A 583 -19.87 18.43 -20.17
C PHE A 583 -19.60 19.91 -19.88
N PRO A 584 -20.63 20.78 -19.93
CA PRO A 584 -20.47 22.18 -19.54
C PRO A 584 -19.87 22.38 -18.15
N TYR A 585 -20.21 21.51 -17.19
CA TYR A 585 -19.66 21.50 -15.84
C TYR A 585 -18.83 20.24 -15.63
N LEU A 586 -17.52 20.42 -15.43
CA LEU A 586 -16.58 19.34 -15.30
C LEU A 586 -15.87 19.43 -13.94
N ILE A 587 -15.86 18.35 -13.17
CA ILE A 587 -15.12 18.24 -11.93
C ILE A 587 -14.13 17.09 -12.07
N ILE A 588 -12.83 17.33 -11.94
CA ILE A 588 -11.80 16.29 -11.89
C ILE A 588 -11.42 16.08 -10.42
N ALA A 589 -11.77 14.92 -9.88
CA ALA A 589 -11.74 14.63 -8.45
C ALA A 589 -10.32 14.60 -7.86
N ASN A 590 -9.31 14.20 -8.67
CA ASN A 590 -7.91 14.18 -8.24
C ASN A 590 -7.01 14.53 -9.43
N ALA A 591 -6.53 15.78 -9.45
CA ALA A 591 -5.70 16.31 -10.53
C ALA A 591 -4.20 16.35 -10.15
N ASN A 592 -3.72 15.35 -9.40
CA ASN A 592 -2.32 15.25 -9.02
C ASN A 592 -1.48 14.47 -10.03
N GLU A 593 -0.16 14.69 -9.98
CA GLU A 593 0.83 13.98 -10.77
C GLU A 593 0.90 12.51 -10.35
N GLY A 594 0.84 11.61 -11.32
CA GLY A 594 0.78 10.17 -11.09
C GLY A 594 -0.64 9.61 -10.96
N VAL A 595 -1.68 10.47 -10.95
CA VAL A 595 -3.10 10.12 -10.93
C VAL A 595 -3.77 10.59 -12.21
N LEU A 596 -3.86 11.90 -12.44
CA LEU A 596 -4.39 12.46 -13.70
C LEU A 596 -3.40 12.30 -14.86
N SER A 597 -2.13 12.53 -14.60
CA SER A 597 -1.04 12.33 -15.54
C SER A 597 -0.17 11.16 -15.08
N SER A 598 0.02 10.16 -15.93
CA SER A 598 0.80 8.98 -15.55
C SER A 598 2.24 9.36 -15.22
N ARG A 599 2.73 8.96 -14.06
CA ARG A 599 4.18 8.89 -13.84
C ARG A 599 4.73 7.80 -14.76
N ALA A 600 5.87 8.03 -15.40
CA ALA A 600 6.58 6.98 -16.12
C ALA A 600 6.81 5.80 -15.16
N LYS A 601 5.92 4.80 -15.16
CA LYS A 601 6.09 3.59 -14.35
C LYS A 601 7.38 2.92 -14.81
N ARG A 602 8.27 2.60 -13.89
CA ARG A 602 9.49 1.84 -14.14
C ARG A 602 9.15 0.61 -14.99
N ASN A 603 9.90 0.46 -16.07
CA ASN A 603 9.82 -0.55 -17.12
C ASN A 603 9.10 -1.87 -16.75
N ASN A 604 7.87 -2.00 -17.24
CA ASN A 604 7.19 -3.31 -17.33
C ASN A 604 7.58 -4.06 -18.61
N SER A 605 8.70 -3.72 -19.25
CA SER A 605 9.15 -4.27 -20.53
C SER A 605 10.58 -4.74 -20.41
N TYR A 606 10.89 -5.82 -21.10
CA TYR A 606 12.26 -6.30 -21.32
C TYR A 606 12.91 -5.63 -22.53
N ILE A 607 12.13 -4.99 -23.42
CA ILE A 607 12.63 -4.31 -24.61
C ILE A 607 13.03 -2.88 -24.25
N PRO A 608 14.31 -2.48 -24.41
CA PRO A 608 14.78 -1.14 -24.12
C PRO A 608 14.09 -0.04 -24.91
N TYR A 609 14.05 1.17 -24.35
CA TYR A 609 13.35 2.31 -24.95
C TYR A 609 13.80 2.64 -26.38
N THR A 610 15.11 2.64 -26.64
CA THR A 610 15.68 2.93 -27.96
C THR A 610 15.23 1.92 -29.01
N LEU A 611 15.18 0.63 -28.65
CA LEU A 611 14.69 -0.42 -29.55
C LEU A 611 13.17 -0.34 -29.74
N ARG A 612 12.43 -0.02 -28.68
CA ARG A 612 10.99 0.23 -28.80
C ARG A 612 10.71 1.32 -29.81
N GLN A 613 11.46 2.43 -29.75
CA GLN A 613 11.32 3.55 -30.70
C GLN A 613 11.67 3.13 -32.14
N ALA A 614 12.80 2.45 -32.34
CA ALA A 614 13.28 2.05 -33.66
C ALA A 614 12.34 1.04 -34.36
N TYR A 615 11.68 0.16 -33.61
CA TYR A 615 10.72 -0.81 -34.15
C TYR A 615 9.25 -0.33 -34.10
N GLY A 616 9.03 0.92 -33.72
CA GLY A 616 7.70 1.53 -33.69
C GLY A 616 6.76 0.97 -32.59
N LEU A 617 7.33 0.37 -31.51
CA LEU A 617 6.56 -0.07 -30.36
C LEU A 617 6.13 1.15 -29.54
N ALA A 618 5.03 1.02 -28.82
CA ALA A 618 4.52 2.08 -27.95
C ALA A 618 5.56 2.47 -26.88
N THR A 619 5.81 3.79 -26.76
CA THR A 619 6.73 4.36 -25.76
C THR A 619 5.94 5.12 -24.70
N TYR A 620 6.61 5.54 -23.62
CA TYR A 620 5.99 6.43 -22.63
C TYR A 620 5.51 7.75 -23.27
N ARG A 621 6.24 8.25 -24.27
CA ARG A 621 5.89 9.48 -25.00
C ARG A 621 4.57 9.33 -25.77
N THR A 622 4.38 8.20 -26.46
CA THR A 622 3.13 7.90 -27.17
C THR A 622 1.94 7.92 -26.20
N ARG A 623 2.12 7.38 -25.00
CA ARG A 623 1.07 7.39 -23.96
C ARG A 623 0.80 8.80 -23.46
N GLU A 624 1.84 9.58 -23.21
CA GLU A 624 1.72 10.97 -22.77
C GLU A 624 0.91 11.82 -23.77
N ILE A 625 1.16 11.65 -25.07
CA ILE A 625 0.38 12.34 -26.12
C ILE A 625 -1.09 11.94 -26.08
N ILE A 626 -1.39 10.66 -25.92
CA ILE A 626 -2.76 10.15 -25.83
C ILE A 626 -3.48 10.69 -24.59
N GLU A 627 -2.81 10.69 -23.43
CA GLU A 627 -3.37 11.20 -22.17
C GLU A 627 -3.61 12.71 -22.25
N ALA A 628 -2.64 13.46 -22.79
CA ALA A 628 -2.76 14.90 -22.99
C ALA A 628 -3.91 15.24 -23.94
N HIS A 629 -4.02 14.55 -25.09
CA HIS A 629 -5.13 14.73 -26.02
C HIS A 629 -6.50 14.52 -25.32
N ARG A 630 -6.64 13.46 -24.52
CA ARG A 630 -7.88 13.18 -23.78
C ARG A 630 -8.21 14.30 -22.79
N PHE A 631 -7.21 14.73 -22.01
CA PHE A 631 -7.40 15.79 -21.02
C PHE A 631 -7.81 17.11 -21.70
N TYR A 632 -7.10 17.55 -22.74
CA TYR A 632 -7.39 18.79 -23.42
C TYR A 632 -8.72 18.74 -24.22
N SER A 633 -9.04 17.63 -24.88
CA SER A 633 -10.32 17.47 -25.57
C SER A 633 -11.50 17.56 -24.59
N LEU A 634 -11.39 16.92 -23.42
CA LEU A 634 -12.42 16.98 -22.39
C LEU A 634 -12.54 18.38 -21.79
N LEU A 635 -11.41 19.03 -21.48
CA LEU A 635 -11.38 20.38 -20.92
C LEU A 635 -11.99 21.40 -21.88
N MET A 636 -11.62 21.34 -23.16
CA MET A 636 -12.13 22.27 -24.19
C MET A 636 -13.62 22.08 -24.51
N GLY A 637 -14.19 20.96 -24.04
CA GLY A 637 -15.62 20.71 -24.05
C GLY A 637 -16.41 21.34 -22.90
N ALA A 638 -15.74 21.87 -21.89
CA ALA A 638 -16.34 22.45 -20.70
C ALA A 638 -16.48 23.98 -20.79
N GLN A 639 -17.48 24.54 -20.10
CA GLN A 639 -17.59 25.97 -19.78
C GLN A 639 -16.90 26.30 -18.47
N ARG A 640 -17.10 25.43 -17.45
CA ARG A 640 -16.43 25.52 -16.13
C ARG A 640 -15.81 24.18 -15.77
N CYS A 641 -14.55 24.23 -15.40
CA CYS A 641 -13.81 23.07 -14.96
C CYS A 641 -13.20 23.30 -13.58
N TYR A 642 -13.44 22.35 -12.66
CA TYR A 642 -12.85 22.33 -11.33
C TYR A 642 -11.82 21.22 -11.26
N LEU A 643 -10.56 21.58 -11.03
CA LEU A 643 -9.45 20.66 -10.84
C LEU A 643 -9.13 20.57 -9.35
N LEU A 644 -9.44 19.44 -8.72
CA LEU A 644 -9.17 19.26 -7.29
C LEU A 644 -7.79 18.61 -7.13
N VAL A 645 -6.94 19.24 -6.34
CA VAL A 645 -5.58 18.74 -6.04
C VAL A 645 -5.43 18.48 -4.56
N ASN A 646 -4.63 17.47 -4.23
CA ASN A 646 -4.20 17.22 -2.87
C ASN A 646 -3.00 18.11 -2.55
N ASP A 647 -3.08 18.88 -1.46
CA ASP A 647 -2.07 19.85 -1.03
C ASP A 647 -1.15 19.27 0.07
N ASN A 648 -0.92 17.98 0.09
CA ASN A 648 0.04 17.36 0.99
C ASN A 648 1.47 17.56 0.48
N PRO A 649 2.49 17.65 1.37
CA PRO A 649 3.89 17.85 0.99
C PRO A 649 4.44 16.83 -0.02
N ASP A 650 3.92 15.60 0.01
CA ASP A 650 4.33 14.50 -0.87
C ASP A 650 3.55 14.44 -2.19
N SER A 651 2.58 15.35 -2.39
CA SER A 651 1.71 15.39 -3.57
C SER A 651 2.04 16.58 -4.45
N GLU A 652 2.19 16.36 -5.74
CA GLU A 652 2.38 17.43 -6.72
C GLU A 652 1.14 17.59 -7.60
N PRO A 653 0.73 18.84 -7.93
CA PRO A 653 -0.26 19.08 -8.96
C PRO A 653 0.21 18.52 -10.30
N SER A 654 -0.72 17.97 -11.09
CA SER A 654 -0.43 17.45 -12.43
C SER A 654 0.28 18.47 -13.30
N ARG A 655 1.21 17.99 -14.14
CA ARG A 655 1.90 18.78 -15.17
C ARG A 655 0.94 19.54 -16.08
N TYR A 656 -0.26 19.04 -16.30
CA TYR A 656 -1.28 19.71 -17.10
C TYR A 656 -1.75 21.03 -16.48
N ILE A 657 -1.81 21.15 -15.15
CA ILE A 657 -2.13 22.39 -14.46
C ILE A 657 -1.04 23.43 -14.72
N LYS A 658 0.23 23.03 -14.65
CA LYS A 658 1.38 23.90 -14.98
C LYS A 658 1.35 24.33 -16.46
N GLN A 659 1.01 23.41 -17.37
CA GLN A 659 0.84 23.70 -18.79
C GLN A 659 -0.31 24.69 -19.03
N LEU A 660 -1.46 24.50 -18.42
CA LEU A 660 -2.57 25.44 -18.50
C LEU A 660 -2.17 26.84 -18.04
N LYS A 661 -1.45 26.96 -16.94
CA LYS A 661 -1.05 28.25 -16.35
C LYS A 661 -0.07 29.03 -17.21
N TYR A 662 0.91 28.34 -17.83
CA TYR A 662 2.04 28.99 -18.50
C TYR A 662 1.99 28.95 -20.03
N LEU A 663 1.12 28.14 -20.62
CA LEU A 663 1.18 27.86 -22.06
C LEU A 663 -0.13 28.11 -22.79
N THR A 664 -1.21 28.37 -22.08
CA THR A 664 -2.53 28.61 -22.68
C THR A 664 -3.07 29.98 -22.29
N ASP A 665 -4.02 30.49 -23.08
CA ASP A 665 -4.76 31.71 -22.74
C ASP A 665 -6.00 31.42 -21.85
N ILE A 666 -6.10 30.19 -21.31
CA ILE A 666 -7.19 29.79 -20.43
C ILE A 666 -7.06 30.52 -19.09
N GLN A 667 -8.14 31.17 -18.66
CA GLN A 667 -8.21 31.79 -17.34
C GLN A 667 -8.20 30.70 -16.27
N LEU A 668 -7.10 30.65 -15.49
CA LEU A 668 -6.92 29.71 -14.41
C LEU A 668 -6.94 30.46 -13.07
N GLU A 669 -7.84 30.07 -12.20
CA GLU A 669 -7.95 30.60 -10.83
C GLU A 669 -7.53 29.53 -9.81
N GLU A 670 -6.49 29.81 -9.02
CA GLU A 670 -6.00 28.90 -7.97
C GLU A 670 -6.59 29.34 -6.61
N LYS A 671 -7.21 28.40 -5.88
CA LYS A 671 -7.78 28.63 -4.56
C LYS A 671 -7.37 27.53 -3.58
N LEU A 672 -6.84 27.93 -2.44
CA LEU A 672 -6.73 27.05 -1.29
C LEU A 672 -8.12 26.95 -0.63
N VAL A 673 -8.62 25.73 -0.51
CA VAL A 673 -9.86 25.48 0.24
C VAL A 673 -9.48 25.31 1.71
N ALA A 674 -9.63 26.36 2.46
CA ALA A 674 -9.56 26.25 3.91
C ALA A 674 -10.74 25.36 4.37
N LEU A 675 -10.41 24.18 4.84
CA LEU A 675 -11.38 23.40 5.59
C LEU A 675 -11.72 24.21 6.83
N PRO A 676 -13.02 24.40 7.17
CA PRO A 676 -13.32 24.81 8.52
C PRO A 676 -12.70 23.69 9.37
N ILE A 677 -11.56 23.97 9.96
CA ILE A 677 -11.13 23.24 11.12
C ILE A 677 -12.28 23.52 12.10
N ILE A 678 -13.25 22.64 12.12
CA ILE A 678 -14.01 22.43 13.32
C ILE A 678 -12.93 21.87 14.25
N GLY A 679 -12.14 22.80 14.79
CA GLY A 679 -11.30 22.51 15.89
C GLY A 679 -12.27 22.07 16.98
N VAL A 680 -12.52 20.79 17.01
CA VAL A 680 -12.73 20.19 18.32
C VAL A 680 -11.47 20.62 19.04
N PRO A 681 -11.56 21.64 19.94
CA PRO A 681 -10.39 22.04 20.67
C PRO A 681 -9.85 20.74 21.21
N ASN A 682 -8.56 20.49 20.98
CA ASN A 682 -7.88 19.31 21.49
C ASN A 682 -8.02 19.42 23.02
N LYS A 683 -9.21 19.05 23.52
CA LYS A 683 -9.47 19.02 24.95
C LYS A 683 -8.54 17.95 25.45
N SER A 684 -7.57 18.37 26.23
CA SER A 684 -6.73 17.43 26.97
C SER A 684 -7.63 16.38 27.59
N ILE A 685 -7.37 15.13 27.32
CA ILE A 685 -8.11 14.03 27.95
C ILE A 685 -7.81 14.11 29.45
N VAL A 686 -8.84 14.27 30.24
CA VAL A 686 -8.78 14.37 31.69
C VAL A 686 -9.52 13.18 32.26
N ILE A 687 -8.87 12.42 33.13
CA ILE A 687 -9.47 11.28 33.79
C ILE A 687 -9.64 11.62 35.27
N GLU A 688 -10.88 11.77 35.70
CA GLU A 688 -11.22 12.01 37.08
C GLU A 688 -10.91 10.78 37.96
N ARG A 689 -10.43 11.00 39.17
CA ARG A 689 -10.13 9.89 40.10
C ARG A 689 -11.39 9.31 40.74
N THR A 690 -12.15 8.57 39.92
CA THR A 690 -13.36 7.87 40.36
C THR A 690 -13.03 6.85 41.46
N PRO A 691 -14.05 6.37 42.24
CA PRO A 691 -13.85 5.31 43.23
C PRO A 691 -13.17 4.06 42.64
N GLU A 692 -13.50 3.68 41.38
CA GLU A 692 -12.89 2.56 40.70
C GLU A 692 -11.40 2.76 40.43
N ILE A 693 -11.00 3.96 40.02
CA ILE A 693 -9.59 4.30 39.78
C ILE A 693 -8.83 4.33 41.11
N LYS A 694 -9.44 4.88 42.14
CA LYS A 694 -8.87 4.86 43.53
C LYS A 694 -8.69 3.43 44.01
N GLU A 695 -9.62 2.52 43.76
CA GLU A 695 -9.47 1.11 44.08
C GLU A 695 -8.29 0.48 43.33
N LYS A 696 -8.17 0.72 42.02
CA LYS A 696 -7.03 0.24 41.21
C LYS A 696 -5.69 0.77 41.71
N LEU A 697 -5.63 2.03 42.15
CA LEU A 697 -4.44 2.62 42.76
C LEU A 697 -4.16 2.02 44.15
N SER A 698 -5.20 1.79 44.96
CA SER A 698 -5.04 1.21 46.30
C SER A 698 -4.51 -0.23 46.28
N ALA A 699 -4.66 -0.94 45.14
CA ALA A 699 -4.07 -2.26 44.94
C ALA A 699 -2.53 -2.26 45.00
N TYR A 700 -1.88 -1.12 44.83
CA TYR A 700 -0.41 -0.95 44.97
C TYR A 700 0.00 -0.62 46.40
N LEU A 701 -0.97 -0.22 47.26
CA LEU A 701 -0.72 0.05 48.66
C LEU A 701 -0.91 -1.23 49.48
N ASN A 702 0.00 -1.48 50.43
CA ASN A 702 0.00 -2.73 51.21
C ASN A 702 -1.21 -2.86 52.23
N GLN A 703 -2.33 -2.24 51.89
CA GLN A 703 -3.57 -2.23 52.67
C GLN A 703 -4.70 -3.11 52.12
N GLY A 704 -4.48 -3.76 50.93
CA GLY A 704 -5.50 -4.51 50.19
C GLY A 704 -5.22 -6.01 50.02
N LYS A 705 -6.23 -6.77 49.57
CA LYS A 705 -6.12 -8.22 49.28
C LYS A 705 -5.25 -8.56 48.08
N ASN A 706 -4.99 -7.61 47.17
CA ASN A 706 -4.16 -7.74 45.96
C ASN A 706 -3.00 -6.76 46.04
N ASN A 707 -1.85 -7.16 46.54
CA ASN A 707 -0.67 -6.32 46.58
C ASN A 707 0.06 -6.32 45.23
N LYS A 708 -0.28 -5.38 44.37
CA LYS A 708 0.52 -5.08 43.16
C LYS A 708 1.83 -4.39 43.57
N LYS A 709 2.93 -4.78 42.95
CA LYS A 709 4.24 -4.15 43.16
C LYS A 709 4.49 -3.06 42.17
N LEU A 710 5.03 -1.90 42.59
CA LEU A 710 5.40 -0.83 41.70
C LEU A 710 6.83 -1.06 41.15
N SER A 711 7.04 -0.91 39.86
CA SER A 711 8.39 -0.98 39.26
C SER A 711 8.97 0.42 39.03
N ALA A 712 10.31 0.52 38.92
CA ALA A 712 10.97 1.75 38.53
C ALA A 712 10.48 2.27 37.18
N SER A 713 10.20 1.35 36.23
CA SER A 713 9.64 1.70 34.92
C SER A 713 8.23 2.30 35.03
N ALA A 714 7.39 1.80 35.91
CA ALA A 714 6.07 2.35 36.15
C ALA A 714 6.14 3.77 36.76
N LEU A 715 7.05 3.99 37.72
CA LEU A 715 7.31 5.28 38.30
C LEU A 715 7.79 6.29 37.23
N ASN A 716 8.76 5.91 36.41
CA ASN A 716 9.26 6.73 35.30
C ASN A 716 8.18 6.99 34.24
N THR A 717 7.24 6.06 34.03
CA THR A 717 6.12 6.27 33.13
C THR A 717 5.17 7.34 33.64
N TRP A 718 4.86 7.36 34.95
CA TRP A 718 4.07 8.43 35.57
C TRP A 718 4.73 9.78 35.37
N VAL A 719 6.01 9.88 35.72
CA VAL A 719 6.81 11.12 35.59
C VAL A 719 6.80 11.63 34.14
N SER A 720 6.89 10.75 33.17
CA SER A 720 6.86 11.14 31.76
C SER A 720 5.47 11.54 31.29
N CYS A 721 4.45 10.79 31.64
CA CYS A 721 3.05 11.04 31.29
C CYS A 721 2.10 10.28 32.20
N PRO A 722 1.36 10.95 33.10
CA PRO A 722 0.36 10.31 33.95
C PRO A 722 -0.71 9.53 33.19
N MET A 723 -1.14 10.03 32.02
CA MET A 723 -2.10 9.33 31.14
C MET A 723 -1.55 8.00 30.61
N ARG A 724 -0.25 7.95 30.22
CA ARG A 724 0.39 6.70 29.78
C ARG A 724 0.44 5.67 30.91
N PHE A 725 0.71 6.13 32.15
CA PHE A 725 0.66 5.28 33.32
C PHE A 725 -0.75 4.71 33.54
N TYR A 726 -1.79 5.55 33.44
CA TYR A 726 -3.18 5.15 33.57
C TYR A 726 -3.53 4.05 32.55
N LEU A 727 -3.30 4.32 31.26
CA LEU A 727 -3.64 3.36 30.19
C LEU A 727 -2.90 2.03 30.36
N ARG A 728 -1.61 2.06 30.67
CA ARG A 728 -0.77 0.86 30.72
C ARG A 728 -0.90 0.07 32.01
N TYR A 729 -0.84 0.74 33.18
CA TYR A 729 -0.74 0.06 34.47
C TYR A 729 -2.05 -0.05 35.23
N LEU A 730 -3.00 0.85 35.00
CA LEU A 730 -4.31 0.78 35.65
C LEU A 730 -5.33 0.09 34.77
N GLU A 731 -5.38 0.42 33.47
CA GLU A 731 -6.31 -0.22 32.50
C GLU A 731 -5.72 -1.46 31.82
N GLY A 732 -4.41 -1.68 31.91
CA GLY A 732 -3.75 -2.86 31.35
C GLY A 732 -3.72 -2.92 29.82
N ILE A 733 -3.85 -1.76 29.15
CA ILE A 733 -3.80 -1.69 27.70
C ILE A 733 -2.35 -1.93 27.26
N ALA A 734 -2.15 -2.96 26.43
CA ALA A 734 -0.83 -3.25 25.90
C ALA A 734 -0.37 -2.15 24.93
N GLU A 735 0.90 -1.76 25.04
CA GLU A 735 1.49 -0.85 24.05
C GLU A 735 1.67 -1.59 22.73
N ASP A 736 1.01 -1.09 21.67
CA ASP A 736 1.16 -1.60 20.31
C ASP A 736 2.42 -1.02 19.71
N TYR A 737 3.42 -1.87 19.47
CA TYR A 737 4.64 -1.47 18.79
C TYR A 737 4.42 -1.62 17.29
N ARG A 738 4.56 -0.53 16.53
CA ARG A 738 4.51 -0.57 15.06
C ARG A 738 5.51 -1.61 14.56
N SER A 739 5.05 -2.46 13.65
CA SER A 739 5.84 -3.57 13.09
C SER A 739 7.02 -3.14 12.19
N ASP A 740 7.22 -1.85 12.00
CA ASP A 740 8.19 -1.30 11.05
C ASP A 740 9.64 -1.35 11.57
N ASP A 741 9.85 -1.51 12.87
CA ASP A 741 11.19 -1.65 13.45
C ASP A 741 11.67 -3.10 13.28
N ILE A 742 12.63 -3.30 12.41
CA ILE A 742 13.27 -4.61 12.15
C ILE A 742 13.89 -5.19 13.43
N VAL A 743 14.41 -4.30 14.32
CA VAL A 743 14.93 -4.64 15.65
C VAL A 743 14.49 -3.55 16.62
N LYS A 744 13.72 -3.92 17.64
CA LYS A 744 13.27 -2.96 18.65
C LYS A 744 14.43 -2.51 19.54
N PRO A 745 14.45 -1.24 19.95
CA PRO A 745 15.48 -0.74 20.89
C PRO A 745 15.52 -1.53 22.22
N THR A 746 14.35 -2.01 22.68
CA THR A 746 14.23 -2.86 23.88
C THR A 746 14.90 -4.23 23.68
N ASP A 747 14.67 -4.88 22.53
CA ASP A 747 15.23 -6.19 22.24
C ASP A 747 16.75 -6.10 22.06
N PHE A 748 17.22 -5.01 21.43
CA PHE A 748 18.64 -4.71 21.31
C PHE A 748 19.29 -4.52 22.70
N GLY A 749 18.64 -3.75 23.59
CA GLY A 749 19.09 -3.61 24.98
C GLY A 749 19.20 -4.94 25.70
N GLN A 750 18.17 -5.81 25.57
CA GLN A 750 18.15 -7.14 26.17
C GLN A 750 19.28 -8.03 25.68
N VAL A 751 19.71 -7.92 24.41
CA VAL A 751 20.86 -8.68 23.89
C VAL A 751 22.14 -8.33 24.64
N VAL A 752 22.37 -7.03 24.92
CA VAL A 752 23.55 -6.59 25.67
C VAL A 752 23.48 -7.09 27.12
N HIS A 753 22.36 -6.87 27.81
CA HIS A 753 22.14 -7.32 29.19
C HIS A 753 22.32 -8.84 29.36
N ALA A 754 21.62 -9.62 28.51
CA ALA A 754 21.72 -11.08 28.53
C ALA A 754 23.17 -11.57 28.26
N THR A 755 23.87 -10.86 27.37
CA THR A 755 25.28 -11.22 27.07
C THR A 755 26.17 -10.97 28.30
N MET A 756 26.04 -9.83 28.94
CA MET A 756 26.80 -9.48 30.17
C MET A 756 26.47 -10.46 31.29
N CYS A 757 25.18 -10.78 31.48
CA CYS A 757 24.76 -11.79 32.47
C CYS A 757 25.39 -13.14 32.20
N GLU A 758 25.34 -13.66 30.95
CA GLU A 758 25.95 -14.96 30.61
C GLU A 758 27.49 -14.98 30.70
N LEU A 759 28.14 -13.84 30.55
CA LEU A 759 29.61 -13.74 30.71
C LEU A 759 30.03 -13.78 32.18
N TYR A 760 29.29 -13.10 33.06
CA TYR A 760 29.65 -12.94 34.45
C TYR A 760 29.09 -14.03 35.38
N VAL A 761 28.10 -14.80 34.96
CA VAL A 761 27.49 -15.86 35.78
C VAL A 761 28.42 -17.03 36.08
N LYS A 762 29.53 -17.18 35.33
CA LYS A 762 30.42 -18.34 35.40
C LYS A 762 31.31 -18.34 36.66
N SER A 763 31.53 -17.22 37.28
CA SER A 763 32.41 -17.09 38.46
C SER A 763 32.03 -15.91 39.33
N LYS A 764 31.99 -16.12 40.65
CA LYS A 764 31.74 -15.00 41.57
C LYS A 764 32.79 -13.89 41.51
N THR A 765 34.05 -14.23 41.25
CA THR A 765 35.12 -13.24 40.98
C THR A 765 35.43 -13.27 39.50
N VAL A 766 35.31 -12.14 38.81
CA VAL A 766 35.54 -12.07 37.36
C VAL A 766 37.05 -12.11 37.10
N ASP A 767 37.49 -13.22 36.48
CA ASP A 767 38.87 -13.40 36.03
C ASP A 767 38.98 -13.06 34.53
N PHE A 768 39.28 -11.79 34.25
CA PHE A 768 39.41 -11.28 32.89
C PHE A 768 40.54 -11.96 32.08
N ALA A 769 41.60 -12.47 32.75
CA ALA A 769 42.70 -13.14 32.07
C ALA A 769 42.25 -14.47 31.43
N ASN A 770 41.35 -15.16 32.13
CA ASN A 770 40.82 -16.48 31.67
C ASN A 770 39.45 -16.36 31.01
N LEU A 771 38.86 -15.19 30.93
CA LEU A 771 37.60 -14.97 30.22
C LEU A 771 37.88 -14.93 28.72
N LYS A 772 37.64 -16.06 28.03
CA LYS A 772 37.93 -16.21 26.59
C LYS A 772 37.32 -15.11 25.75
N GLU A 773 36.05 -14.75 26.01
CA GLU A 773 35.29 -13.78 25.28
C GLU A 773 35.85 -12.33 25.46
N ALA A 774 36.52 -12.02 26.55
CA ALA A 774 37.19 -10.73 26.75
C ALA A 774 38.49 -10.59 25.95
N ASN A 775 39.15 -11.72 25.66
CA ASN A 775 40.46 -11.75 25.00
C ASN A 775 40.41 -12.21 23.53
N ASP A 776 39.28 -12.75 23.06
CA ASP A 776 39.10 -13.23 21.72
C ASP A 776 37.81 -12.64 21.11
N PRO A 777 37.94 -11.64 20.21
CA PRO A 777 36.79 -11.00 19.56
C PRO A 777 35.88 -11.94 18.80
N GLU A 778 36.41 -13.06 18.28
CA GLU A 778 35.64 -14.06 17.56
C GLU A 778 34.78 -14.91 18.51
N ALA A 779 35.33 -15.27 19.67
CA ALA A 779 34.58 -15.93 20.73
C ALA A 779 33.42 -15.07 21.24
N LEU A 780 33.66 -13.77 21.46
CA LEU A 780 32.63 -12.80 21.84
C LEU A 780 31.56 -12.70 20.78
N ARG A 781 31.95 -12.56 19.52
CA ARG A 781 31.02 -12.47 18.39
C ARG A 781 30.11 -13.70 18.31
N LYS A 782 30.65 -14.90 18.42
CA LYS A 782 29.86 -16.14 18.44
C LYS A 782 28.86 -16.20 19.59
N LYS A 783 29.26 -15.69 20.74
CA LYS A 783 28.39 -15.63 21.93
C LYS A 783 27.23 -14.64 21.71
N VAL A 784 27.53 -13.41 21.26
CA VAL A 784 26.52 -12.39 20.97
C VAL A 784 25.58 -12.86 19.87
N ASP A 785 26.09 -13.45 18.78
CA ASP A 785 25.29 -13.99 17.70
C ASP A 785 24.27 -15.04 18.18
N LYS A 786 24.70 -15.93 19.10
CA LYS A 786 23.84 -16.93 19.72
C LYS A 786 22.70 -16.30 20.52
N ILE A 787 23.03 -15.32 21.37
CA ILE A 787 22.05 -14.62 22.21
C ILE A 787 21.12 -13.76 21.36
N TYR A 788 21.68 -13.04 20.37
CA TYR A 788 20.92 -12.24 19.42
C TYR A 788 19.89 -13.10 18.68
N ARG A 789 20.27 -14.28 18.18
CA ARG A 789 19.34 -15.19 17.53
C ARG A 789 18.23 -15.64 18.46
N LYS A 790 18.60 -15.98 19.72
CA LYS A 790 17.63 -16.44 20.71
C LYS A 790 16.57 -15.38 21.04
N LEU A 791 16.96 -14.10 21.12
CA LEU A 791 16.07 -13.01 21.55
C LEU A 791 15.39 -12.29 20.39
N VAL A 792 16.12 -12.02 19.31
CA VAL A 792 15.64 -11.19 18.20
C VAL A 792 15.13 -12.05 17.03
N LEU A 793 15.73 -13.20 16.81
CA LEU A 793 15.41 -14.12 15.71
C LEU A 793 15.13 -15.54 16.22
N PRO A 794 14.19 -15.75 17.15
CA PRO A 794 13.98 -17.04 17.81
C PRO A 794 13.66 -18.20 16.85
N PHE A 795 13.45 -17.91 15.58
CA PHE A 795 13.04 -18.88 14.54
C PHE A 795 14.02 -18.99 13.38
N SER A 796 15.17 -18.30 13.46
CA SER A 796 16.19 -18.43 12.43
C SER A 796 16.94 -19.76 12.57
N ASN A 797 17.30 -20.36 11.42
CA ASN A 797 18.13 -21.55 11.39
C ASN A 797 19.51 -21.25 12.01
N GLU A 798 19.92 -21.94 13.05
CA GLU A 798 21.16 -21.67 13.78
C GLU A 798 22.44 -21.81 12.91
N SER A 799 22.34 -22.51 11.78
CA SER A 799 23.49 -22.79 10.90
C SER A 799 23.83 -21.70 9.87
N LYS A 800 22.98 -20.66 9.70
CA LYS A 800 23.22 -19.58 8.71
C LYS A 800 23.75 -18.33 9.38
N ASP A 801 24.79 -17.70 8.81
CA ASP A 801 25.32 -16.43 9.30
C ASP A 801 24.26 -15.33 9.31
N LEU A 802 24.33 -14.42 10.29
CA LEU A 802 23.51 -13.21 10.32
C LEU A 802 23.85 -12.33 9.12
N LYS A 803 22.82 -11.82 8.43
CA LYS A 803 22.95 -10.99 7.22
C LYS A 803 22.21 -9.67 7.33
N GLY A 804 22.59 -8.69 6.50
CA GLY A 804 21.93 -7.40 6.41
C GLY A 804 21.92 -6.66 7.73
N ILE A 805 20.76 -6.05 8.04
CA ILE A 805 20.57 -5.20 9.23
C ILE A 805 20.85 -5.95 10.55
N HIS A 806 20.45 -7.23 10.63
CA HIS A 806 20.70 -8.05 11.85
C HIS A 806 22.18 -8.23 12.14
N ARG A 807 23.02 -8.32 11.10
CA ARG A 807 24.47 -8.38 11.29
C ARG A 807 25.00 -7.09 11.89
N ILE A 808 24.51 -5.94 11.42
CA ILE A 808 24.92 -4.62 11.94
C ILE A 808 24.55 -4.48 13.41
N TYR A 809 23.32 -4.81 13.80
CA TYR A 809 22.90 -4.76 15.20
C TYR A 809 23.71 -5.69 16.11
N ALA A 810 23.97 -6.91 15.68
CA ALA A 810 24.80 -7.85 16.44
C ALA A 810 26.25 -7.37 16.58
N ASP A 811 26.83 -6.76 15.52
CA ASP A 811 28.19 -6.19 15.58
C ASP A 811 28.25 -4.96 16.50
N VAL A 812 27.20 -4.12 16.55
CA VAL A 812 27.10 -3.01 17.50
C VAL A 812 26.98 -3.52 18.93
N ALA A 813 26.17 -4.57 19.17
CA ALA A 813 26.07 -5.22 20.48
C ALA A 813 27.41 -5.79 20.93
N CYS A 814 28.18 -6.45 20.04
CA CYS A 814 29.54 -6.91 20.31
C CYS A 814 30.44 -5.76 20.77
N LYS A 815 30.41 -4.62 20.06
CA LYS A 815 31.23 -3.45 20.42
C LYS A 815 30.86 -2.86 21.78
N TYR A 816 29.55 -2.83 22.12
CA TYR A 816 29.10 -2.37 23.43
C TYR A 816 29.54 -3.30 24.55
N VAL A 817 29.37 -4.63 24.36
CA VAL A 817 29.83 -5.60 25.35
C VAL A 817 31.38 -5.53 25.54
N GLN A 818 32.15 -5.44 24.44
CA GLN A 818 33.59 -5.26 24.52
C GLN A 818 33.97 -3.99 25.27
N ALA A 819 33.29 -2.87 25.03
CA ALA A 819 33.59 -1.60 25.74
C ALA A 819 33.31 -1.69 27.25
N ILE A 820 32.26 -2.44 27.66
CA ILE A 820 32.02 -2.71 29.09
C ILE A 820 33.14 -3.58 29.65
N LEU A 821 33.56 -4.66 28.98
CA LEU A 821 34.67 -5.55 29.43
C LEU A 821 35.98 -4.79 29.55
N ASP A 822 36.33 -3.99 28.53
CA ASP A 822 37.55 -3.15 28.54
C ASP A 822 37.55 -2.16 29.72
N HIS A 823 36.40 -1.54 30.02
CA HIS A 823 36.26 -0.64 31.15
C HIS A 823 36.35 -1.40 32.47
N ASP A 824 35.68 -2.52 32.62
CA ASP A 824 35.66 -3.31 33.84
C ASP A 824 37.04 -3.90 34.17
N GLN A 825 37.88 -4.18 33.18
CA GLN A 825 39.29 -4.59 33.38
C GLN A 825 40.16 -3.50 34.04
N THR A 826 39.77 -2.23 33.98
CA THR A 826 40.57 -1.13 34.59
C THR A 826 40.49 -1.12 36.11
N TYR A 827 39.54 -1.81 36.73
CA TYR A 827 39.38 -1.83 38.17
C TYR A 827 40.41 -2.71 38.84
N ARG A 828 41.32 -2.07 39.60
CA ARG A 828 42.34 -2.77 40.39
C ARG A 828 41.70 -3.56 41.53
N GLY A 829 42.11 -4.80 41.70
CA GLY A 829 41.59 -5.71 42.74
C GLY A 829 40.39 -6.56 42.29
N GLY A 830 39.97 -6.45 41.05
CA GLY A 830 38.93 -7.25 40.44
C GLY A 830 37.49 -6.89 40.83
N ILE A 831 36.56 -7.59 40.23
CA ILE A 831 35.11 -7.43 40.46
C ILE A 831 34.56 -8.72 41.03
N TYR A 832 33.85 -8.63 42.16
CA TYR A 832 33.16 -9.74 42.79
C TYR A 832 31.64 -9.58 42.54
N ILE A 833 31.01 -10.54 41.86
CA ILE A 833 29.60 -10.50 41.49
C ILE A 833 28.75 -11.02 42.66
N GLU A 834 27.88 -10.18 43.17
CA GLU A 834 26.86 -10.54 44.16
C GLU A 834 25.58 -11.09 43.51
N ALA A 835 25.01 -10.32 42.56
CA ALA A 835 23.77 -10.64 41.83
C ALA A 835 23.80 -10.14 40.38
N LEU A 836 23.14 -10.85 39.48
CA LEU A 836 22.96 -10.52 38.07
C LEU A 836 21.50 -10.74 37.68
N GLU A 837 20.86 -9.73 37.08
CA GLU A 837 19.46 -9.78 36.60
C GLU A 837 18.53 -10.34 37.72
N GLU A 838 18.81 -10.02 38.97
CA GLU A 838 18.10 -10.58 40.11
C GLU A 838 16.90 -9.72 40.50
N GLU A 839 15.76 -10.39 40.80
CA GLU A 839 14.54 -9.72 41.27
C GLU A 839 14.56 -9.54 42.79
N PHE A 840 14.45 -8.29 43.23
CA PHE A 840 14.30 -7.92 44.62
C PHE A 840 12.90 -7.36 44.90
N THR A 841 12.33 -7.68 46.06
CA THR A 841 11.09 -7.06 46.53
C THR A 841 11.43 -6.29 47.82
N CYS A 842 11.18 -4.99 47.78
CA CYS A 842 11.47 -4.09 48.93
C CYS A 842 10.24 -3.27 49.26
N GLU A 843 10.02 -3.08 50.57
CA GLU A 843 8.97 -2.20 51.08
C GLU A 843 9.51 -0.79 51.29
N TYR A 844 8.68 0.19 50.99
CA TYR A 844 9.00 1.60 51.21
C TYR A 844 7.78 2.30 51.86
N THR A 845 8.10 3.14 52.87
CA THR A 845 7.06 3.89 53.59
C THR A 845 7.21 5.37 53.28
N PHE A 846 6.12 6.01 52.83
CA PHE A 846 6.14 7.43 52.45
C PHE A 846 4.98 8.22 53.08
N GLY A 847 5.10 9.53 53.08
CA GLY A 847 4.06 10.45 53.53
C GLY A 847 3.94 10.51 55.07
N GLU A 848 3.16 11.50 55.55
CA GLU A 848 2.90 11.70 57.01
C GLU A 848 2.07 10.57 57.61
N SER A 849 1.18 9.99 56.79
CA SER A 849 0.33 8.83 57.18
C SER A 849 1.09 7.50 57.21
N LYS A 850 2.39 7.51 56.94
CA LYS A 850 3.24 6.29 56.85
C LYS A 850 2.65 5.20 55.95
N THR A 851 2.21 5.59 54.76
CA THR A 851 1.65 4.67 53.77
C THR A 851 2.75 3.75 53.26
N ASN A 852 2.47 2.44 53.18
CA ASN A 852 3.45 1.42 52.80
C ASN A 852 3.18 0.92 51.37
N ILE A 853 4.24 0.81 50.54
CA ILE A 853 4.19 0.32 49.16
C ILE A 853 5.31 -0.71 48.93
N SER A 854 5.03 -1.70 48.13
CA SER A 854 6.01 -2.70 47.69
C SER A 854 6.57 -2.38 46.32
N PHE A 855 7.90 -2.29 46.19
CA PHE A 855 8.58 -2.16 44.91
C PHE A 855 9.10 -3.52 44.41
N LYS A 856 9.00 -3.72 43.10
CA LYS A 856 9.67 -4.78 42.36
C LYS A 856 10.87 -4.17 41.63
N LEU A 857 12.07 -4.65 41.96
CA LEU A 857 13.32 -4.21 41.33
C LEU A 857 13.88 -5.38 40.52
N ILE A 858 14.39 -5.11 39.34
CA ILE A 858 15.21 -6.04 38.57
C ILE A 858 16.52 -5.27 38.37
N ILE A 859 17.60 -5.74 38.99
CA ILE A 859 18.89 -5.03 38.97
C ILE A 859 19.84 -5.77 38.03
N ASP A 860 20.36 -5.07 37.03
CA ASP A 860 21.24 -5.65 36.02
C ASP A 860 22.47 -6.32 36.64
N ARG A 861 23.14 -5.60 37.57
CA ARG A 861 24.30 -6.13 38.29
C ARG A 861 24.47 -5.49 39.66
N VAL A 862 24.66 -6.31 40.69
CA VAL A 862 25.19 -5.91 41.99
C VAL A 862 26.58 -6.54 42.14
N ASP A 863 27.60 -5.73 42.36
CA ASP A 863 28.98 -6.20 42.47
C ASP A 863 29.76 -5.46 43.58
N ARG A 864 30.97 -5.96 43.86
CA ARG A 864 31.93 -5.32 44.78
C ARG A 864 33.26 -5.09 44.08
N LEU A 865 33.73 -3.88 44.19
CA LEU A 865 35.03 -3.49 43.68
C LEU A 865 36.15 -3.78 44.72
N GLY A 866 37.19 -4.55 44.32
CA GLY A 866 38.30 -4.92 45.20
C GLY A 866 38.11 -6.22 45.95
N GLY A 867 37.21 -7.09 45.48
CA GLY A 867 36.97 -8.42 46.05
C GLY A 867 35.74 -8.50 46.94
N LYS A 868 35.55 -9.64 47.64
CA LYS A 868 34.34 -9.95 48.42
C LYS A 868 33.98 -8.94 49.52
N ASP A 869 34.97 -8.29 50.13
CA ASP A 869 34.76 -7.28 51.18
C ASP A 869 34.91 -5.84 50.63
N GLY A 870 34.89 -5.69 49.32
CA GLY A 870 35.07 -4.40 48.64
C GLY A 870 33.82 -3.50 48.62
N LEU A 871 33.93 -2.35 47.95
CA LEU A 871 32.86 -1.37 47.84
C LEU A 871 31.67 -1.91 47.07
N LEU A 872 30.50 -1.93 47.71
CA LEU A 872 29.25 -2.39 47.06
C LEU A 872 28.81 -1.40 45.99
N ARG A 873 28.54 -1.91 44.76
CA ARG A 873 28.17 -1.11 43.65
C ARG A 873 26.87 -1.66 43.01
N ILE A 874 25.97 -0.77 42.65
CA ILE A 874 24.78 -1.11 41.86
C ILE A 874 24.97 -0.58 40.45
N VAL A 875 24.88 -1.45 39.46
CA VAL A 875 25.18 -1.13 38.04
C VAL A 875 23.94 -1.31 37.20
N ASP A 876 23.73 -0.35 36.30
CA ASP A 876 22.65 -0.40 35.30
C ASP A 876 23.22 -0.03 33.93
N TYR A 877 22.86 -0.78 32.88
CA TYR A 877 23.32 -0.61 31.51
C TYR A 877 22.30 0.12 30.66
N LYS A 878 22.69 1.21 30.01
CA LYS A 878 21.80 1.97 29.10
C LYS A 878 22.36 2.01 27.69
N THR A 879 21.63 1.44 26.74
CA THR A 879 21.97 1.49 25.30
C THR A 879 21.51 2.78 24.63
N GLY A 880 20.69 3.59 25.32
CA GLY A 880 20.18 4.88 24.86
C GLY A 880 21.05 6.07 25.24
N SER A 881 20.55 7.29 25.03
CA SER A 881 21.21 8.57 25.30
C SER A 881 20.87 9.14 26.68
N ASP A 882 20.93 8.30 27.72
CA ASP A 882 20.71 8.73 29.08
C ASP A 882 21.86 9.65 29.56
N LYS A 883 21.54 10.56 30.48
CA LYS A 883 22.55 11.42 31.14
C LYS A 883 23.00 10.82 32.46
N SER A 884 24.30 10.93 32.76
CA SER A 884 24.89 10.57 34.07
C SER A 884 25.14 11.78 34.97
N SER A 885 24.72 12.98 34.56
CA SER A 885 24.93 14.21 35.35
C SER A 885 23.68 15.06 35.42
N PHE A 886 23.46 15.74 36.57
CA PHE A 886 22.36 16.67 36.78
C PHE A 886 22.82 17.83 37.67
N THR A 887 22.11 18.95 37.66
CA THR A 887 22.48 20.16 38.42
C THR A 887 21.59 20.41 39.64
N ASP A 888 20.36 19.95 39.59
CA ASP A 888 19.38 20.07 40.66
C ASP A 888 18.59 18.77 40.84
N TRP A 889 18.32 18.41 42.12
CA TRP A 889 17.60 17.16 42.46
C TRP A 889 16.18 17.08 41.88
N GLY A 890 15.55 18.23 41.60
CA GLY A 890 14.26 18.29 40.93
C GLY A 890 14.27 17.73 39.52
N GLN A 891 15.41 17.81 38.82
CA GLN A 891 15.57 17.31 37.46
C GLN A 891 15.40 15.78 37.34
N ILE A 892 15.70 15.03 38.42
CA ILE A 892 15.66 13.57 38.42
C ILE A 892 14.25 13.04 38.07
N PHE A 893 13.22 13.79 38.45
CA PHE A 893 11.82 13.45 38.17
C PHE A 893 11.14 14.42 37.18
N SER A 894 11.93 15.23 36.43
CA SER A 894 11.39 16.12 35.38
C SER A 894 12.12 16.01 34.04
N ASP A 895 13.41 15.62 34.00
CA ASP A 895 14.12 15.41 32.73
C ASP A 895 14.04 13.93 32.29
N PRO A 896 13.39 13.63 31.16
CA PRO A 896 13.27 12.26 30.64
C PRO A 896 14.60 11.55 30.38
N LYS A 897 15.71 12.31 30.22
CA LYS A 897 17.05 11.75 30.02
C LYS A 897 17.73 11.31 31.34
N LEU A 898 17.14 11.62 32.48
CA LEU A 898 17.64 11.21 33.83
C LEU A 898 16.90 9.98 34.39
N LYS A 899 16.05 9.32 33.62
CA LYS A 899 15.32 8.12 34.04
C LYS A 899 16.23 6.98 34.51
N GLY A 900 17.43 6.83 33.91
CA GLY A 900 18.42 5.86 34.31
C GLY A 900 19.00 6.20 35.72
N VAL A 901 19.25 7.49 35.98
CA VAL A 901 19.71 7.98 37.31
C VAL A 901 18.61 7.78 38.35
N SER A 902 17.37 8.17 38.04
CA SER A 902 16.19 7.97 38.89
C SER A 902 16.03 6.49 39.31
N GLN A 903 16.13 5.57 38.35
CA GLN A 903 16.04 4.14 38.54
C GLN A 903 17.16 3.63 39.46
N LEU A 904 18.38 4.03 39.17
CA LEU A 904 19.57 3.58 39.91
C LEU A 904 19.59 4.11 41.37
N PHE A 905 19.14 5.34 41.60
CA PHE A 905 18.97 5.87 42.94
C PHE A 905 17.84 5.18 43.72
N LEU A 906 16.73 4.82 43.05
CA LEU A 906 15.68 4.01 43.65
C LEU A 906 16.23 2.66 44.11
N TYR A 907 17.00 2.00 43.28
CA TYR A 907 17.62 0.72 43.59
C TYR A 907 18.60 0.88 44.80
N SER A 908 19.45 1.91 44.76
CA SER A 908 20.38 2.18 45.85
C SER A 908 19.69 2.46 47.18
N LEU A 909 18.61 3.24 47.16
CA LEU A 909 17.78 3.52 48.33
C LEU A 909 17.20 2.24 48.95
N LEU A 910 16.52 1.45 48.12
CA LEU A 910 15.77 0.28 48.60
C LEU A 910 16.69 -0.87 49.01
N ILE A 911 17.83 -1.03 48.33
CA ILE A 911 18.85 -2.01 48.72
C ILE A 911 19.54 -1.59 50.04
N SER A 912 19.76 -0.29 50.28
CA SER A 912 20.33 0.21 51.58
C SER A 912 19.41 -0.08 52.78
N GLN A 913 18.10 -0.24 52.53
CA GLN A 913 17.12 -0.57 53.56
C GLN A 913 16.86 -2.06 53.68
N SER A 914 17.36 -2.89 52.76
CA SER A 914 17.16 -4.33 52.74
C SER A 914 17.94 -5.03 53.90
N LYS A 915 17.39 -6.18 54.39
CA LYS A 915 18.10 -6.96 55.42
C LYS A 915 19.40 -7.58 54.95
N GLN A 916 19.56 -7.77 53.65
CA GLN A 916 20.68 -8.45 53.00
C GLN A 916 21.89 -7.53 52.87
N TYR A 917 21.68 -6.24 52.58
CA TYR A 917 22.74 -5.25 52.28
C TYR A 917 22.67 -3.99 53.15
N GLY A 918 21.70 -3.92 54.08
CA GLY A 918 21.24 -2.67 54.73
C GLY A 918 22.01 -2.17 55.95
N ASN A 919 23.07 -2.88 56.43
CA ASN A 919 23.75 -2.48 57.66
C ASN A 919 24.97 -1.58 57.38
N LYS A 920 24.71 -0.27 57.10
CA LYS A 920 25.73 0.79 57.00
C LYS A 920 26.78 0.61 55.90
N GLU A 921 26.56 -0.23 54.93
CA GLU A 921 27.44 -0.34 53.77
C GLU A 921 27.33 0.88 52.87
N LYS A 922 28.45 1.35 52.34
CA LYS A 922 28.50 2.35 51.29
C LYS A 922 28.01 1.76 50.00
N ILE A 923 27.11 2.44 49.31
CA ILE A 923 26.56 1.99 48.01
C ILE A 923 26.94 3.02 46.96
N GLN A 924 27.71 2.55 45.96
CA GLN A 924 28.09 3.32 44.80
C GLN A 924 27.17 3.04 43.61
N PRO A 925 26.34 4.03 43.16
CA PRO A 925 25.57 3.89 41.95
C PRO A 925 26.45 4.10 40.71
N ALA A 926 26.33 3.19 39.72
CA ALA A 926 27.13 3.24 38.49
C ALA A 926 26.26 3.06 37.25
N LEU A 927 26.13 4.08 36.42
CA LEU A 927 25.34 4.09 35.20
C LEU A 927 26.26 3.95 33.97
N TYR A 928 26.18 2.82 33.29
CA TYR A 928 26.95 2.58 32.09
C TYR A 928 26.15 3.04 30.86
N VAL A 929 26.43 4.27 30.40
CA VAL A 929 25.84 4.82 29.17
C VAL A 929 26.68 4.40 27.97
N LEU A 930 26.29 3.35 27.28
CA LEU A 930 27.12 2.66 26.29
C LEU A 930 27.56 3.56 25.11
N PRO A 931 26.73 4.46 24.55
CA PRO A 931 27.19 5.41 23.55
C PRO A 931 28.30 6.35 24.06
N GLU A 932 28.29 6.69 25.34
CA GLU A 932 29.32 7.55 25.93
C GLU A 932 30.64 6.81 26.18
N ILE A 933 30.57 5.53 26.58
CA ILE A 933 31.78 4.67 26.72
C ILE A 933 32.48 4.57 25.37
N MET A 934 31.71 4.40 24.28
CA MET A 934 32.28 4.27 22.93
C MET A 934 32.96 5.57 22.44
N LYS A 935 32.44 6.75 22.84
CA LYS A 935 33.03 8.06 22.47
C LYS A 935 34.26 8.40 23.26
N ASN A 936 34.31 8.05 24.56
CA ASN A 936 35.30 8.51 25.50
C ASN A 936 36.18 7.36 26.02
N ARG A 937 36.63 6.46 25.14
CA ARG A 937 37.48 5.32 25.52
C ARG A 937 38.68 5.78 26.33
N GLY A 938 38.81 5.29 27.58
CA GLY A 938 39.92 5.60 28.50
C GLY A 938 39.67 6.72 29.50
N GLU A 939 38.70 7.63 29.25
CA GLU A 939 38.36 8.72 30.19
C GLU A 939 36.91 8.62 30.73
N TYR A 940 36.21 7.55 30.37
CA TYR A 940 34.84 7.35 30.79
C TYR A 940 34.73 6.98 32.28
N SER A 941 33.79 7.63 33.00
CA SER A 941 33.41 7.27 34.35
C SER A 941 31.90 6.94 34.39
N PRO A 942 31.50 5.77 34.94
CA PRO A 942 30.08 5.41 35.10
C PRO A 942 29.45 6.09 36.32
N LEU A 943 30.22 6.89 37.08
CA LEU A 943 29.73 7.52 38.29
C LEU A 943 28.81 8.69 37.95
N ILE A 944 27.77 8.85 38.75
CA ILE A 944 26.82 9.95 38.61
C ILE A 944 27.42 11.21 39.18
N THR A 945 27.27 12.34 38.51
CA THR A 945 27.79 13.63 38.96
C THR A 945 26.68 14.66 39.21
N ILE A 946 26.82 15.46 40.24
CA ILE A 946 25.94 16.58 40.58
C ILE A 946 26.71 17.87 40.30
N GLY A 947 26.09 18.76 39.50
CA GLY A 947 26.74 20.01 39.10
C GLY A 947 27.03 20.04 37.59
N ARG A 948 27.50 21.22 37.12
CA ARG A 948 27.84 21.37 35.70
C ARG A 948 29.19 20.66 35.43
N ARG A 949 29.21 19.72 34.50
CA ARG A 949 30.41 18.96 34.14
C ARG A 949 31.57 19.88 33.79
N GLY A 950 32.75 19.62 34.43
CA GLY A 950 33.95 20.44 34.28
C GLY A 950 33.96 21.73 35.14
N SER A 951 32.96 21.95 36.00
CA SER A 951 32.95 23.12 36.91
C SER A 951 33.59 22.77 38.26
N LYS A 952 34.08 23.79 39.00
CA LYS A 952 34.58 23.60 40.36
C LYS A 952 33.53 23.10 41.37
N SER A 953 32.24 23.14 40.98
CA SER A 953 31.12 22.68 41.80
C SER A 953 30.65 21.26 41.44
N GLU A 954 31.34 20.59 40.55
CA GLU A 954 31.02 19.19 40.17
C GLU A 954 31.36 18.24 41.32
N LYS A 955 30.40 17.50 41.83
CA LYS A 955 30.54 16.46 42.86
C LYS A 955 30.14 15.11 42.32
N THR A 956 30.96 14.12 42.54
CA THR A 956 30.67 12.72 42.17
C THR A 956 29.93 12.03 43.32
N VAL A 957 28.89 11.25 43.00
CA VAL A 957 28.16 10.43 43.97
C VAL A 957 28.90 9.10 44.17
N GLU A 958 29.90 9.12 45.03
CA GLU A 958 30.68 7.94 45.40
C GLU A 958 29.96 7.05 46.40
N ASP A 959 29.09 7.61 47.21
CA ASP A 959 28.25 6.90 48.16
C ASP A 959 26.85 7.52 48.19
N PHE A 960 25.86 6.73 47.82
CA PHE A 960 24.46 7.20 47.84
C PHE A 960 23.90 7.24 49.29
N THR A 961 24.43 6.47 50.21
CA THR A 961 23.87 6.28 51.56
C THR A 961 24.07 7.48 52.50
N ILE A 962 24.89 8.44 52.13
CA ILE A 962 25.10 9.68 52.91
C ILE A 962 23.86 10.58 52.87
N ALA A 963 23.60 11.28 53.97
CA ALA A 963 22.43 12.13 54.14
C ALA A 963 22.27 13.22 53.06
N GLU A 964 23.39 13.73 52.51
CA GLU A 964 23.40 14.73 51.44
C GLU A 964 22.77 14.21 50.12
N ASN A 965 22.81 12.90 49.89
CA ASN A 965 22.30 12.26 48.67
C ASN A 965 20.92 11.62 48.91
N ILE A 966 20.74 10.85 49.98
CA ILE A 966 19.50 10.15 50.30
C ILE A 966 18.34 11.14 50.54
N LYS A 967 18.56 12.18 51.38
CA LYS A 967 17.48 13.04 51.85
C LYS A 967 16.82 13.83 50.71
N PRO A 968 17.53 14.51 49.80
CA PRO A 968 16.90 15.20 48.68
C PRO A 968 16.18 14.27 47.73
N TYR A 969 16.71 13.05 47.50
CA TYR A 969 16.08 12.06 46.64
C TYR A 969 14.77 11.53 47.25
N THR A 970 14.79 11.17 48.56
CA THR A 970 13.58 10.66 49.24
C THR A 970 12.48 11.71 49.32
N GLU A 971 12.80 12.98 49.56
CA GLU A 971 11.81 14.07 49.53
C GLU A 971 11.10 14.18 48.16
N ARG A 972 11.82 14.01 47.08
CA ARG A 972 11.26 14.05 45.73
C ARG A 972 10.48 12.77 45.39
N LEU A 973 10.99 11.61 45.76
CA LEU A 973 10.28 10.34 45.59
C LEU A 973 8.94 10.35 46.36
N ASP A 974 8.94 10.81 47.61
CA ASP A 974 7.74 10.95 48.42
C ASP A 974 6.70 11.89 47.78
N ALA A 975 7.19 12.99 47.18
CA ALA A 975 6.29 13.91 46.48
C ALA A 975 5.60 13.23 45.28
N VAL A 976 6.34 12.49 44.44
CA VAL A 976 5.80 11.76 43.30
C VAL A 976 4.87 10.64 43.76
N LEU A 977 5.20 9.88 44.80
CA LEU A 977 4.33 8.83 45.34
C LEU A 977 3.03 9.39 45.92
N LYS A 978 3.08 10.55 46.60
CA LYS A 978 1.89 11.26 47.05
C LYS A 978 1.01 11.69 45.88
N GLU A 979 1.62 12.21 44.84
CA GLU A 979 0.89 12.61 43.60
C GLU A 979 0.20 11.41 42.95
N ILE A 980 0.86 10.27 42.83
CA ILE A 980 0.27 9.05 42.24
C ILE A 980 -0.89 8.52 43.09
N PHE A 981 -0.67 8.33 44.42
CA PHE A 981 -1.55 7.51 45.27
C PHE A 981 -2.46 8.29 46.20
N LEU A 982 -2.10 9.52 46.60
CA LEU A 982 -2.83 10.29 47.60
C LEU A 982 -3.43 11.59 47.07
N SER A 983 -3.16 11.99 45.86
CA SER A 983 -3.71 13.20 45.24
C SER A 983 -5.16 12.99 44.81
N GLU A 984 -5.96 14.03 44.88
CA GLU A 984 -7.30 14.11 44.29
C GLU A 984 -7.30 14.72 42.88
N GLU A 985 -6.20 15.27 42.46
CA GLU A 985 -6.04 15.87 41.14
C GLU A 985 -6.30 14.86 40.02
N PRO A 986 -6.94 15.24 38.94
CA PRO A 986 -7.24 14.32 37.83
C PRO A 986 -5.95 13.88 37.12
N ILE A 987 -6.02 12.74 36.46
CA ILE A 987 -4.92 12.21 35.63
C ILE A 987 -5.00 12.88 34.26
N VAL A 988 -3.95 13.60 33.90
CA VAL A 988 -3.89 14.39 32.68
C VAL A 988 -2.79 13.94 31.72
N GLN A 989 -2.89 14.35 30.47
CA GLN A 989 -1.84 14.16 29.48
C GLN A 989 -0.65 15.06 29.79
N THR A 990 0.56 14.63 29.40
CA THR A 990 1.76 15.48 29.49
C THR A 990 1.66 16.68 28.55
N ASP A 991 2.26 17.81 28.93
CA ASP A 991 2.38 19.00 28.08
C ASP A 991 3.54 18.88 27.06
N ASP A 992 4.49 17.98 27.30
CA ASP A 992 5.62 17.72 26.41
C ASP A 992 5.21 16.81 25.25
N GLN A 993 4.63 17.43 24.22
CA GLN A 993 4.19 16.72 23.02
C GLN A 993 5.36 16.26 22.16
N MET A 994 6.37 17.09 21.98
CA MET A 994 7.47 16.84 21.04
C MET A 994 8.37 15.69 21.46
N MET A 995 8.73 15.58 22.72
CA MET A 995 9.67 14.56 23.18
C MET A 995 8.98 13.29 23.67
N THR A 996 7.86 13.43 24.38
CA THR A 996 7.18 12.30 25.01
C THR A 996 6.14 11.65 24.09
N CYS A 997 5.34 12.44 23.35
CA CYS A 997 4.26 11.87 22.52
C CYS A 997 4.75 11.35 21.16
N SER A 998 5.83 11.89 20.58
CA SER A 998 6.37 11.43 19.28
C SER A 998 6.71 9.93 19.21
N TYR A 999 7.07 9.35 20.36
CA TYR A 999 7.40 7.91 20.47
C TYR A 999 6.40 7.12 21.33
N CYS A 1000 5.23 7.70 21.61
CA CYS A 1000 4.23 7.07 22.46
C CYS A 1000 3.25 6.24 21.63
N SER A 1001 3.09 4.97 21.95
CA SER A 1001 2.13 4.07 21.30
C SER A 1001 0.67 4.52 21.47
N PHE A 1002 0.38 5.34 22.49
CA PHE A 1002 -0.94 5.88 22.75
C PHE A 1002 -1.18 7.29 22.16
N ALA A 1003 -0.23 7.85 21.37
CA ALA A 1003 -0.37 9.20 20.82
C ALA A 1003 -1.65 9.39 20.01
N ALA A 1004 -1.96 8.44 19.14
CA ALA A 1004 -3.19 8.45 18.34
C ALA A 1004 -4.46 8.40 19.23
N TYR A 1005 -4.45 7.55 20.26
CA TYR A 1005 -5.54 7.45 21.24
C TYR A 1005 -5.74 8.76 22.01
N CYS A 1006 -4.65 9.46 22.30
CA CYS A 1006 -4.66 10.77 22.95
C CYS A 1006 -5.01 11.94 22.02
N GLY A 1007 -5.31 11.70 20.74
CA GLY A 1007 -5.55 12.74 19.74
C GLY A 1007 -4.31 13.58 19.40
N ARG A 1008 -3.12 13.05 19.68
CA ARG A 1008 -1.83 13.72 19.46
C ARG A 1008 -1.07 13.01 18.34
N ASN A 1009 -1.57 13.14 17.12
CA ASN A 1009 -0.83 12.72 15.93
C ASN A 1009 0.22 13.78 15.60
N ILE A 1010 1.47 13.48 15.88
CA ILE A 1010 2.63 14.32 15.55
C ILE A 1010 3.26 13.76 14.27
#